data_eca490fbbe4241ec3bb17df408d27c92
#
_entry.id   eca490fbbe4241ec3bb17df408d27c92
#
_cell.length_a   1.000
_cell.length_b   1.000
_cell.length_c   1.000
_cell.angle_alpha   90.00
_cell.angle_beta   90.00
_cell.angle_gamma   90.00
#
_symmetry.space_group_name_H-M   'P 1'
#
loop_
_entity.id
_entity.type
_entity.pdbx_description
1 polymer ?
#
loop_
_entity_poly.entity_id
_entity_poly.type
_entity_poly.pdbx_seq_one_letter_code
_entity_poly.pdbx_strand_id
1 'polypeptide(L)'
;MQNYLIYFATLILGVAIFYVFNALGSQTVMLKVSSNTAELIGLMNEAMSVVSVFVSIVLGFLVVYASTFLMKRRKKEFGIYLTLGMGKTQVAKILVIETLLIGVISLVIGLLLGIGISQGMSVVTANLFEADMTNFRFMVSTSAIIKTIIYFAIMYVIVMALDVIIVSRAKLINLLYAGAKAQKNHAKNPVVCVLVFIIAAILLGTAYYKVTAGVRTISDFQGLGIQIAKGIIGTFLVFWSVSGMLLAIVKRCRRFYYKGINSFSVKELGSRINTTVFSGGIICLLLFFTICILSSAMAIRNSMNHVLETCTPVDVQFSKLYSYDAAEDYDMTGHNVEENLKACDIDTSKLTDVTEMILYAPEDINIGDFFGKAFAESGSEDYFKEASMETMHIGEYNAFVSSFGGTTIDLAEDEYVILCNYGEMEPRYNAGLAEGQTVTIKGKTYHPKYSTCVDGIVHISNSESNAGVLLVPDSVDMSDCDFWYDIYSANYNTTDQTEVDALNEYYSDANFYKLQEAKTEAVLGEDGSYYSMNCETSKRLRDNSVGLTAMIVFIGIYLGVVFLISGAAILSLKELSEAADSKEKYRILRRIGVDEKKIRHSLLAQSGVFFAMPLLLAIVHSVFGMQTAMFILTAFGRGGLLGSILLAAAVILVIYGIYFMITYICSRKIISE
;
A
#
# COMPACT_ATOMS: atom_id res chain seq x y z
N MET A 1 -39.66 -2.04 -8.62
CA MET A 1 -39.13 -2.48 -7.32
C MET A 1 -37.63 -2.81 -7.38
N GLN A 2 -37.15 -3.63 -8.29
CA GLN A 2 -35.72 -4.05 -8.37
C GLN A 2 -34.71 -2.91 -8.49
N ASN A 3 -34.99 -1.87 -9.28
CA ASN A 3 -34.07 -0.72 -9.47
C ASN A 3 -33.85 0.10 -8.19
N TYR A 4 -34.91 0.22 -7.35
CA TYR A 4 -34.82 0.86 -6.04
C TYR A 4 -34.01 0.05 -5.05
N LEU A 5 -34.15 -1.29 -5.09
CA LEU A 5 -33.41 -2.18 -4.21
C LEU A 5 -31.91 -2.06 -4.44
N ILE A 6 -31.46 -2.01 -5.69
CA ILE A 6 -30.04 -1.88 -6.05
C ILE A 6 -29.50 -0.51 -5.58
N TYR A 7 -30.23 0.56 -5.84
CA TYR A 7 -29.87 1.91 -5.37
C TYR A 7 -29.75 1.95 -3.85
N PHE A 8 -30.75 1.43 -3.16
CA PHE A 8 -30.84 1.37 -1.71
C PHE A 8 -29.70 0.54 -1.09
N ALA A 9 -29.43 -0.66 -1.64
CA ALA A 9 -28.33 -1.51 -1.22
C ALA A 9 -26.96 -0.83 -1.39
N THR A 10 -26.79 -0.07 -2.48
CA THR A 10 -25.55 0.68 -2.74
C THR A 10 -25.33 1.79 -1.72
N LEU A 11 -26.39 2.52 -1.35
CA LEU A 11 -26.33 3.55 -0.30
C LEU A 11 -26.00 2.94 1.07
N ILE A 12 -26.71 1.87 1.45
CA ILE A 12 -26.46 1.14 2.70
C ILE A 12 -25.02 0.69 2.80
N LEU A 13 -24.50 0.08 1.74
CA LEU A 13 -23.13 -0.40 1.66
C LEU A 13 -22.12 0.75 1.81
N GLY A 14 -22.36 1.88 1.13
CA GLY A 14 -21.53 3.07 1.23
C GLY A 14 -21.47 3.62 2.66
N VAL A 15 -22.62 3.73 3.33
CA VAL A 15 -22.69 4.19 4.72
C VAL A 15 -22.01 3.20 5.67
N ALA A 16 -22.26 1.90 5.51
CA ALA A 16 -21.67 0.86 6.36
C ALA A 16 -20.14 0.87 6.27
N ILE A 17 -19.59 0.90 5.04
CA ILE A 17 -18.15 0.97 4.79
C ILE A 17 -17.55 2.23 5.42
N PHE A 18 -18.19 3.39 5.24
CA PHE A 18 -17.69 4.64 5.78
C PHE A 18 -17.70 4.68 7.31
N TYR A 19 -18.74 4.11 7.93
CA TYR A 19 -18.78 3.97 9.39
C TYR A 19 -17.66 3.07 9.89
N VAL A 20 -17.51 1.86 9.30
CA VAL A 20 -16.47 0.91 9.71
C VAL A 20 -15.09 1.56 9.63
N PHE A 21 -14.81 2.32 8.57
CA PHE A 21 -13.55 3.05 8.43
C PHE A 21 -13.31 4.05 9.57
N ASN A 22 -14.32 4.85 9.91
CA ASN A 22 -14.16 5.88 10.93
C ASN A 22 -14.27 5.34 12.37
N ALA A 23 -14.83 4.15 12.58
CA ALA A 23 -14.96 3.53 13.90
C ALA A 23 -13.62 2.99 14.44
N LEU A 24 -12.65 2.79 13.59
CA LEU A 24 -11.41 2.11 13.92
C LEU A 24 -10.58 2.83 14.96
N GLY A 25 -10.38 4.14 14.80
CA GLY A 25 -9.61 4.92 15.75
C GLY A 25 -10.12 4.84 17.19
N SER A 26 -11.43 4.56 17.38
CA SER A 26 -11.97 4.32 18.71
C SER A 26 -11.82 2.88 19.21
N GLN A 27 -11.58 1.94 18.32
CA GLN A 27 -11.39 0.52 18.66
C GLN A 27 -9.94 0.23 19.08
N THR A 28 -8.96 0.91 18.49
CA THR A 28 -7.55 0.80 18.84
C THR A 28 -7.23 1.35 20.25
N VAL A 29 -8.02 2.29 20.75
CA VAL A 29 -7.89 2.82 22.13
C VAL A 29 -8.14 1.74 23.20
N MET A 30 -8.80 0.63 22.87
CA MET A 30 -9.05 -0.48 23.81
C MET A 30 -7.93 -1.51 23.91
N LEU A 31 -6.99 -1.48 22.97
CA LEU A 31 -5.86 -2.39 22.99
C LEU A 31 -4.91 -1.93 24.08
N LYS A 32 -4.53 -2.85 24.98
CA LYS A 32 -3.42 -2.59 25.90
C LYS A 32 -2.13 -2.58 25.07
N VAL A 33 -1.64 -1.42 24.82
CA VAL A 33 -0.44 -1.18 24.00
C VAL A 33 0.58 -0.41 24.85
N SER A 34 1.85 -0.59 24.54
CA SER A 34 2.95 0.15 25.15
C SER A 34 2.79 1.67 24.95
N SER A 35 3.47 2.48 25.76
CA SER A 35 3.43 3.95 25.66
C SER A 35 3.78 4.44 24.25
N ASN A 36 4.78 3.85 23.62
CA ASN A 36 5.21 4.17 22.25
C ASN A 36 4.13 3.85 21.21
N THR A 37 3.43 2.73 21.38
CA THR A 37 2.32 2.35 20.50
C THR A 37 1.12 3.28 20.67
N ALA A 38 0.91 3.86 21.85
CA ALA A 38 -0.15 4.84 22.08
C ALA A 38 0.08 6.15 21.29
N GLU A 39 1.32 6.61 21.15
CA GLU A 39 1.68 7.77 20.32
C GLU A 39 1.47 7.46 18.84
N LEU A 40 1.87 6.27 18.36
CA LEU A 40 1.62 5.80 17.00
C LEU A 40 0.12 5.72 16.69
N ILE A 41 -0.72 5.31 17.65
CA ILE A 41 -2.19 5.35 17.50
C ILE A 41 -2.69 6.78 17.31
N GLY A 42 -2.10 7.76 17.97
CA GLY A 42 -2.39 9.17 17.75
C GLY A 42 -2.13 9.60 16.30
N LEU A 43 -0.94 9.32 15.79
CA LEU A 43 -0.54 9.59 14.40
C LEU A 43 -1.44 8.84 13.41
N MET A 44 -1.82 7.59 13.71
CA MET A 44 -2.76 6.82 12.90
C MET A 44 -4.13 7.52 12.80
N ASN A 45 -4.65 8.06 13.89
CA ASN A 45 -5.94 8.75 13.89
C ASN A 45 -5.91 10.02 13.03
N GLU A 46 -4.80 10.75 13.00
CA GLU A 46 -4.60 11.91 12.11
C GLU A 46 -4.54 11.47 10.65
N ALA A 47 -3.73 10.49 10.32
CA ALA A 47 -3.64 9.92 8.97
C ALA A 47 -5.01 9.40 8.49
N MET A 48 -5.73 8.66 9.35
CA MET A 48 -7.09 8.19 9.08
C MET A 48 -8.08 9.32 8.81
N SER A 49 -7.92 10.47 9.47
CA SER A 49 -8.78 11.64 9.23
C SER A 49 -8.60 12.19 7.80
N VAL A 50 -7.36 12.29 7.33
CA VAL A 50 -7.04 12.72 5.95
C VAL A 50 -7.57 11.71 4.93
N VAL A 51 -7.31 10.42 5.15
CA VAL A 51 -7.78 9.34 4.28
C VAL A 51 -9.32 9.27 4.24
N SER A 52 -10.00 9.57 5.36
CA SER A 52 -11.47 9.62 5.43
C SER A 52 -12.09 10.63 4.46
N VAL A 53 -11.45 11.80 4.26
CA VAL A 53 -11.88 12.78 3.26
C VAL A 53 -11.79 12.18 1.85
N PHE A 54 -10.69 11.50 1.53
CA PHE A 54 -10.51 10.86 0.23
C PHE A 54 -11.52 9.72 -0.01
N VAL A 55 -11.74 8.87 0.99
CA VAL A 55 -12.77 7.82 0.95
C VAL A 55 -14.16 8.42 0.73
N SER A 56 -14.47 9.55 1.39
CA SER A 56 -15.76 10.23 1.21
C SER A 56 -15.98 10.73 -0.23
N ILE A 57 -14.93 11.20 -0.89
CA ILE A 57 -15.00 11.61 -2.31
C ILE A 57 -15.33 10.40 -3.19
N VAL A 58 -14.66 9.25 -2.99
CA VAL A 58 -14.91 8.03 -3.78
C VAL A 58 -16.34 7.51 -3.56
N LEU A 59 -16.80 7.46 -2.30
CA LEU A 59 -18.16 7.07 -1.97
C LEU A 59 -19.18 8.09 -2.47
N GLY A 60 -18.85 9.38 -2.47
CA GLY A 60 -19.64 10.43 -3.09
C GLY A 60 -19.87 10.17 -4.59
N PHE A 61 -18.84 9.78 -5.32
CA PHE A 61 -18.98 9.36 -6.72
C PHE A 61 -19.91 8.16 -6.87
N LEU A 62 -19.81 7.17 -5.99
CA LEU A 62 -20.68 6.00 -5.98
C LEU A 62 -22.14 6.41 -5.79
N VAL A 63 -22.44 7.29 -4.82
CA VAL A 63 -23.79 7.76 -4.50
C VAL A 63 -24.37 8.60 -5.66
N VAL A 64 -23.60 9.54 -6.23
CA VAL A 64 -23.98 10.33 -7.42
C VAL A 64 -24.29 9.41 -8.59
N TYR A 65 -23.47 8.38 -8.78
CA TYR A 65 -23.65 7.43 -9.87
C TYR A 65 -24.94 6.59 -9.69
N ALA A 66 -25.16 6.10 -8.48
CA ALA A 66 -26.36 5.35 -8.10
C ALA A 66 -27.64 6.18 -8.25
N SER A 67 -27.62 7.46 -7.83
CA SER A 67 -28.74 8.38 -8.02
C SER A 67 -28.99 8.68 -9.51
N THR A 68 -27.96 8.97 -10.29
CA THR A 68 -28.07 9.18 -11.73
C THR A 68 -28.69 7.97 -12.45
N PHE A 69 -28.35 6.75 -11.99
CA PHE A 69 -28.96 5.51 -12.47
C PHE A 69 -30.47 5.47 -12.19
N LEU A 70 -30.89 5.74 -10.96
CA LEU A 70 -32.31 5.77 -10.59
C LEU A 70 -33.08 6.83 -11.39
N MET A 71 -32.50 8.02 -11.50
CA MET A 71 -33.07 9.15 -12.27
C MET A 71 -33.31 8.81 -13.73
N LYS A 72 -32.36 8.11 -14.38
CA LYS A 72 -32.53 7.64 -15.77
C LYS A 72 -33.74 6.72 -15.93
N ARG A 73 -34.01 5.85 -14.96
CA ARG A 73 -35.15 4.91 -14.96
C ARG A 73 -36.50 5.61 -14.82
N ARG A 74 -36.52 6.69 -14.08
CA ARG A 74 -37.74 7.45 -13.76
C ARG A 74 -38.09 8.56 -14.72
N LYS A 75 -37.27 8.81 -15.73
CA LYS A 75 -37.50 9.87 -16.71
C LYS A 75 -38.90 9.85 -17.33
N LYS A 76 -39.42 8.66 -17.66
CA LYS A 76 -40.75 8.49 -18.22
C LYS A 76 -41.84 8.85 -17.21
N GLU A 77 -41.71 8.51 -15.95
CA GLU A 77 -42.63 8.89 -14.87
C GLU A 77 -42.69 10.40 -14.71
N PHE A 78 -41.55 11.09 -14.68
CA PHE A 78 -41.50 12.56 -14.65
C PHE A 78 -42.15 13.21 -15.88
N GLY A 79 -41.96 12.60 -17.06
CA GLY A 79 -42.62 13.01 -18.27
C GLY A 79 -44.14 12.96 -18.13
N ILE A 80 -44.69 11.87 -17.57
CA ILE A 80 -46.13 11.68 -17.33
C ILE A 80 -46.65 12.73 -16.34
N TYR A 81 -45.94 12.99 -15.23
CA TYR A 81 -46.35 13.99 -14.25
C TYR A 81 -46.45 15.40 -14.86
N LEU A 82 -45.46 15.77 -15.68
CA LEU A 82 -45.47 17.05 -16.41
C LEU A 82 -46.59 17.12 -17.45
N THR A 83 -46.96 16.00 -18.09
CA THR A 83 -48.07 15.93 -19.07
C THR A 83 -49.43 16.07 -18.38
N LEU A 84 -49.54 15.57 -17.13
CA LEU A 84 -50.72 15.71 -16.27
C LEU A 84 -50.86 17.13 -15.68
N GLY A 85 -50.00 18.08 -16.06
CA GLY A 85 -50.10 19.49 -15.63
C GLY A 85 -49.29 19.86 -14.39
N MET A 86 -48.48 18.93 -13.83
CA MET A 86 -47.60 19.27 -12.70
C MET A 86 -46.49 20.22 -13.16
N GLY A 87 -46.22 21.26 -12.38
CA GLY A 87 -45.09 22.14 -12.60
C GLY A 87 -43.74 21.45 -12.30
N LYS A 88 -42.67 21.84 -13.00
CA LYS A 88 -41.31 21.29 -12.77
C LYS A 88 -40.88 21.40 -11.31
N THR A 89 -41.22 22.46 -10.60
CA THR A 89 -40.91 22.66 -9.18
C THR A 89 -41.64 21.65 -8.29
N GLN A 90 -42.88 21.28 -8.64
CA GLN A 90 -43.63 20.27 -7.89
C GLN A 90 -43.00 18.87 -8.06
N VAL A 91 -42.62 18.54 -9.32
CA VAL A 91 -41.90 17.28 -9.59
C VAL A 91 -40.54 17.23 -8.85
N ALA A 92 -39.80 18.35 -8.85
CA ALA A 92 -38.55 18.45 -8.10
C ALA A 92 -38.76 18.31 -6.59
N LYS A 93 -39.82 18.90 -6.01
CA LYS A 93 -40.13 18.71 -4.55
C LYS A 93 -40.41 17.25 -4.21
N ILE A 94 -41.24 16.57 -5.02
CA ILE A 94 -41.53 15.14 -4.83
C ILE A 94 -40.21 14.33 -4.85
N LEU A 95 -39.37 14.61 -5.84
CA LEU A 95 -38.08 13.94 -5.96
C LEU A 95 -37.16 14.14 -4.74
N VAL A 96 -37.04 15.40 -4.26
CA VAL A 96 -36.21 15.72 -3.09
C VAL A 96 -36.73 15.00 -1.85
N ILE A 97 -38.04 15.00 -1.61
CA ILE A 97 -38.64 14.32 -0.45
C ILE A 97 -38.39 12.80 -0.50
N GLU A 98 -38.63 12.21 -1.68
CA GLU A 98 -38.42 10.77 -1.89
C GLU A 98 -36.93 10.38 -1.73
N THR A 99 -36.03 11.13 -2.36
CA THR A 99 -34.59 10.93 -2.22
C THR A 99 -34.18 11.08 -0.74
N LEU A 100 -34.67 12.11 -0.03
CA LEU A 100 -34.39 12.33 1.38
C LEU A 100 -34.81 11.12 2.24
N LEU A 101 -36.04 10.62 2.03
CA LEU A 101 -36.55 9.46 2.76
C LEU A 101 -35.68 8.21 2.56
N ILE A 102 -35.32 7.92 1.29
CA ILE A 102 -34.43 6.80 0.96
C ILE A 102 -33.07 6.99 1.62
N GLY A 103 -32.53 8.21 1.61
CA GLY A 103 -31.26 8.53 2.25
C GLY A 103 -31.25 8.29 3.76
N VAL A 104 -32.29 8.79 4.44
CA VAL A 104 -32.41 8.60 5.90
C VAL A 104 -32.54 7.12 6.26
N ILE A 105 -33.37 6.36 5.55
CA ILE A 105 -33.53 4.92 5.80
C ILE A 105 -32.21 4.18 5.51
N SER A 106 -31.52 4.52 4.40
CA SER A 106 -30.22 3.95 4.07
C SER A 106 -29.15 4.26 5.10
N LEU A 107 -29.17 5.47 5.65
CA LEU A 107 -28.25 5.91 6.70
C LEU A 107 -28.45 5.07 7.97
N VAL A 108 -29.70 4.91 8.42
CA VAL A 108 -30.01 4.14 9.64
C VAL A 108 -29.59 2.68 9.47
N ILE A 109 -30.01 2.03 8.37
CA ILE A 109 -29.69 0.61 8.13
C ILE A 109 -28.19 0.44 7.90
N GLY A 110 -27.55 1.36 7.16
CA GLY A 110 -26.12 1.34 6.92
C GLY A 110 -25.28 1.50 8.19
N LEU A 111 -25.70 2.38 9.11
CA LEU A 111 -25.06 2.51 10.42
C LEU A 111 -25.22 1.23 11.26
N LEU A 112 -26.40 0.63 11.30
CA LEU A 112 -26.62 -0.62 12.04
C LEU A 112 -25.74 -1.76 11.50
N LEU A 113 -25.69 -1.92 10.18
CA LEU A 113 -24.81 -2.90 9.55
C LEU A 113 -23.33 -2.57 9.75
N GLY A 114 -22.96 -1.30 9.64
CA GLY A 114 -21.60 -0.82 9.87
C GLY A 114 -21.12 -1.10 11.31
N ILE A 115 -21.96 -0.87 12.30
CA ILE A 115 -21.68 -1.21 13.70
C ILE A 115 -21.44 -2.72 13.86
N GLY A 116 -22.26 -3.56 13.24
CA GLY A 116 -22.07 -5.01 13.27
C GLY A 116 -20.76 -5.45 12.60
N ILE A 117 -20.47 -4.95 11.39
CA ILE A 117 -19.25 -5.27 10.66
C ILE A 117 -18.00 -4.75 11.38
N SER A 118 -18.07 -3.58 12.02
CA SER A 118 -16.94 -2.99 12.73
C SER A 118 -16.43 -3.85 13.88
N GLN A 119 -17.30 -4.65 14.53
CA GLN A 119 -16.88 -5.58 15.57
C GLN A 119 -16.00 -6.72 15.00
N GLY A 120 -16.36 -7.24 13.82
CA GLY A 120 -15.50 -8.20 13.12
C GLY A 120 -14.14 -7.61 12.71
N MET A 121 -14.15 -6.35 12.31
CA MET A 121 -12.89 -5.64 11.97
C MET A 121 -12.01 -5.37 13.20
N SER A 122 -12.58 -5.22 14.39
CA SER A 122 -11.80 -5.12 15.64
C SER A 122 -10.95 -6.36 15.88
N VAL A 123 -11.47 -7.55 15.57
CA VAL A 123 -10.72 -8.81 15.68
C VAL A 123 -9.53 -8.81 14.69
N VAL A 124 -9.76 -8.39 13.45
CA VAL A 124 -8.69 -8.28 12.44
C VAL A 124 -7.62 -7.28 12.89
N THR A 125 -8.05 -6.15 13.45
CA THR A 125 -7.15 -5.11 13.96
C THR A 125 -6.31 -5.63 15.13
N ALA A 126 -6.92 -6.29 16.11
CA ALA A 126 -6.19 -6.85 17.25
C ALA A 126 -5.12 -7.85 16.79
N ASN A 127 -5.45 -8.73 15.84
CA ASN A 127 -4.47 -9.67 15.26
C ASN A 127 -3.33 -8.97 14.47
N LEU A 128 -3.59 -7.81 13.88
CA LEU A 128 -2.56 -7.05 13.17
C LEU A 128 -1.60 -6.33 14.12
N PHE A 129 -2.10 -5.90 15.28
CA PHE A 129 -1.32 -5.23 16.32
C PHE A 129 -0.75 -6.20 17.36
N GLU A 130 -0.92 -7.51 17.16
CA GLU A 130 -0.54 -8.56 18.14
C GLU A 130 -1.05 -8.27 19.56
N ALA A 131 -2.21 -7.60 19.65
CA ALA A 131 -2.75 -7.09 20.89
C ALA A 131 -3.63 -8.11 21.60
N ASP A 132 -3.55 -8.14 22.93
CA ASP A 132 -4.36 -9.02 23.77
C ASP A 132 -5.85 -8.64 23.70
N MET A 133 -6.68 -9.63 23.37
CA MET A 133 -8.14 -9.50 23.26
C MET A 133 -8.92 -9.90 24.53
N THR A 134 -8.25 -10.18 25.65
CA THR A 134 -8.91 -10.63 26.89
C THR A 134 -9.96 -9.65 27.40
N ASN A 135 -9.86 -8.36 27.05
CA ASN A 135 -10.78 -7.30 27.43
C ASN A 135 -11.70 -6.81 26.30
N PHE A 136 -11.89 -7.61 25.25
CA PHE A 136 -12.76 -7.21 24.15
C PHE A 136 -14.18 -6.89 24.66
N ARG A 137 -14.66 -5.67 24.37
CA ARG A 137 -16.02 -5.23 24.66
C ARG A 137 -16.66 -4.70 23.39
N PHE A 138 -17.97 -4.99 23.24
CA PHE A 138 -18.76 -4.40 22.15
C PHE A 138 -18.76 -2.88 22.27
N MET A 139 -18.18 -2.19 21.29
CA MET A 139 -18.11 -0.73 21.31
C MET A 139 -18.81 -0.09 20.12
N VAL A 140 -19.52 0.98 20.40
CA VAL A 140 -20.13 1.87 19.41
C VAL A 140 -19.39 3.21 19.45
N SER A 141 -18.73 3.55 18.34
CA SER A 141 -18.03 4.83 18.24
C SER A 141 -18.98 5.97 17.92
N THR A 142 -19.27 6.81 18.91
CA THR A 142 -20.08 8.02 18.73
C THR A 142 -19.42 9.00 17.74
N SER A 143 -18.10 9.13 17.77
CA SER A 143 -17.35 9.96 16.83
C SER A 143 -17.53 9.48 15.39
N ALA A 144 -17.45 8.16 15.15
CA ALA A 144 -17.65 7.57 13.85
C ALA A 144 -19.09 7.76 13.34
N ILE A 145 -20.10 7.64 14.23
CA ILE A 145 -21.50 7.93 13.87
C ILE A 145 -21.64 9.38 13.40
N ILE A 146 -21.15 10.33 14.20
CA ILE A 146 -21.25 11.76 13.88
C ILE A 146 -20.54 12.08 12.56
N LYS A 147 -19.30 11.62 12.38
CA LYS A 147 -18.55 11.79 11.11
C LYS A 147 -19.34 11.20 9.95
N THR A 148 -19.87 9.99 10.08
CA THR A 148 -20.63 9.32 9.01
C THR A 148 -21.89 10.10 8.65
N ILE A 149 -22.64 10.60 9.63
CA ILE A 149 -23.83 11.43 9.40
C ILE A 149 -23.46 12.71 8.66
N ILE A 150 -22.42 13.42 9.11
CA ILE A 150 -21.99 14.69 8.49
C ILE A 150 -21.55 14.49 7.05
N TYR A 151 -20.63 13.56 6.78
CA TYR A 151 -20.11 13.32 5.43
C TYR A 151 -21.20 12.80 4.49
N PHE A 152 -22.05 11.88 4.97
CA PHE A 152 -23.17 11.38 4.19
C PHE A 152 -24.18 12.49 3.89
N ALA A 153 -24.51 13.34 4.84
CA ALA A 153 -25.39 14.49 4.63
C ALA A 153 -24.84 15.46 3.57
N ILE A 154 -23.54 15.80 3.64
CA ILE A 154 -22.90 16.66 2.64
C ILE A 154 -22.98 16.04 1.25
N MET A 155 -22.56 14.77 1.11
CA MET A 155 -22.62 14.04 -0.17
C MET A 155 -24.06 14.00 -0.69
N TYR A 156 -25.01 13.73 0.18
CA TYR A 156 -26.40 13.56 -0.19
C TYR A 156 -27.10 14.86 -0.60
N VAL A 157 -26.75 15.98 0.04
CA VAL A 157 -27.18 17.33 -0.40
C VAL A 157 -26.68 17.65 -1.80
N ILE A 158 -25.41 17.33 -2.10
CA ILE A 158 -24.84 17.49 -3.44
C ILE A 158 -25.63 16.66 -4.47
N VAL A 159 -25.93 15.40 -4.14
CA VAL A 159 -26.73 14.52 -5.01
C VAL A 159 -28.12 15.07 -5.26
N MET A 160 -28.84 15.50 -4.20
CA MET A 160 -30.15 16.10 -4.34
C MET A 160 -30.14 17.37 -5.22
N ALA A 161 -29.11 18.20 -5.06
CA ALA A 161 -28.93 19.38 -5.89
C ALA A 161 -28.72 19.00 -7.37
N LEU A 162 -27.89 18.00 -7.66
CA LEU A 162 -27.69 17.51 -9.03
C LEU A 162 -28.97 16.94 -9.63
N ASP A 163 -29.75 16.16 -8.87
CA ASP A 163 -30.99 15.56 -9.30
C ASP A 163 -32.04 16.66 -9.66
N VAL A 164 -32.14 17.69 -8.84
CA VAL A 164 -33.02 18.87 -9.12
C VAL A 164 -32.57 19.59 -10.39
N ILE A 165 -31.26 19.80 -10.59
CA ILE A 165 -30.72 20.43 -11.79
C ILE A 165 -31.04 19.59 -13.03
N ILE A 166 -30.90 18.27 -12.96
CA ILE A 166 -31.20 17.35 -14.07
C ILE A 166 -32.70 17.45 -14.49
N VAL A 167 -33.60 17.42 -13.50
CA VAL A 167 -35.03 17.50 -13.78
C VAL A 167 -35.46 18.90 -14.29
N SER A 168 -34.97 19.97 -13.67
CA SER A 168 -35.30 21.35 -14.05
C SER A 168 -34.89 21.70 -15.49
N ARG A 169 -33.73 21.19 -15.94
CA ARG A 169 -33.18 21.38 -17.29
C ARG A 169 -33.77 20.42 -18.33
N ALA A 170 -34.50 19.40 -17.93
CA ALA A 170 -35.05 18.42 -18.87
C ALA A 170 -36.20 19.02 -19.68
N LYS A 171 -36.18 18.77 -21.02
CA LYS A 171 -37.29 19.09 -21.91
C LYS A 171 -38.32 17.96 -21.84
N LEU A 172 -39.64 18.30 -21.79
CA LEU A 172 -40.76 17.36 -21.71
C LEU A 172 -40.66 16.25 -22.77
N ILE A 173 -40.40 16.64 -24.02
CA ILE A 173 -40.25 15.70 -25.13
C ILE A 173 -39.12 14.68 -24.91
N ASN A 174 -38.00 15.07 -24.25
CA ASN A 174 -36.88 14.20 -23.96
C ASN A 174 -37.19 13.24 -22.80
N LEU A 175 -38.12 13.59 -21.92
CA LEU A 175 -38.58 12.75 -20.82
C LEU A 175 -39.57 11.69 -21.31
N LEU A 176 -40.55 12.09 -22.11
CA LEU A 176 -41.58 11.16 -22.66
C LEU A 176 -40.97 10.13 -23.61
N TYR A 177 -40.10 10.57 -24.51
CA TYR A 177 -39.47 9.72 -25.52
C TYR A 177 -38.10 9.13 -25.04
N ALA A 178 -37.78 9.17 -23.76
CA ALA A 178 -36.50 8.70 -23.24
C ALA A 178 -36.23 7.23 -23.58
N GLY A 179 -37.29 6.39 -23.68
CA GLY A 179 -37.18 4.99 -24.06
C GLY A 179 -37.20 4.68 -25.55
N ALA A 180 -37.71 5.63 -26.36
CA ALA A 180 -37.87 5.46 -27.82
C ALA A 180 -36.75 6.12 -28.64
N LYS A 181 -35.99 7.03 -28.01
CA LYS A 181 -34.86 7.67 -28.68
C LYS A 181 -33.72 6.63 -28.82
N ALA A 182 -33.58 6.10 -30.05
CA ALA A 182 -32.38 5.35 -30.39
C ALA A 182 -31.15 6.20 -29.98
N GLN A 183 -30.31 5.66 -29.12
CA GLN A 183 -29.04 6.32 -28.82
C GLN A 183 -28.35 6.62 -30.14
N LYS A 184 -28.16 7.93 -30.44
CA LYS A 184 -27.39 8.32 -31.61
C LYS A 184 -26.00 7.77 -31.48
N ASN A 185 -25.77 6.61 -32.06
CA ASN A 185 -24.44 6.04 -32.22
C ASN A 185 -23.71 6.97 -33.23
N HIS A 186 -23.01 7.97 -32.73
CA HIS A 186 -21.98 8.61 -33.53
C HIS A 186 -20.87 7.59 -33.73
N ALA A 187 -20.91 6.90 -34.88
CA ALA A 187 -19.81 6.01 -35.27
C ALA A 187 -18.55 6.88 -35.34
N LYS A 188 -17.65 6.68 -34.39
CA LYS A 188 -16.35 7.36 -34.37
C LYS A 188 -15.56 6.93 -35.60
N ASN A 189 -14.85 7.87 -36.23
CA ASN A 189 -13.99 7.56 -37.34
C ASN A 189 -12.85 6.63 -36.84
N PRO A 190 -12.69 5.38 -37.37
CA PRO A 190 -11.69 4.45 -36.91
C PRO A 190 -10.27 4.98 -36.96
N VAL A 191 -9.95 5.81 -37.96
CA VAL A 191 -8.62 6.42 -38.12
C VAL A 191 -8.32 7.38 -36.96
N VAL A 192 -9.32 8.22 -36.58
CA VAL A 192 -9.18 9.12 -35.43
C VAL A 192 -9.00 8.31 -34.13
N CYS A 193 -9.73 7.20 -33.98
CA CYS A 193 -9.57 6.33 -32.81
C CYS A 193 -8.16 5.72 -32.73
N VAL A 194 -7.59 5.30 -33.85
CA VAL A 194 -6.19 4.79 -33.90
C VAL A 194 -5.18 5.88 -33.53
N LEU A 195 -5.35 7.08 -34.09
CA LEU A 195 -4.46 8.21 -33.76
C LEU A 195 -4.51 8.58 -32.27
N VAL A 196 -5.72 8.67 -31.71
CA VAL A 196 -5.91 8.94 -30.28
C VAL A 196 -5.33 7.81 -29.40
N PHE A 197 -5.44 6.56 -29.85
CA PHE A 197 -4.81 5.42 -29.15
C PHE A 197 -3.28 5.53 -29.14
N ILE A 198 -2.67 5.91 -30.27
CA ILE A 198 -1.21 6.13 -30.35
C ILE A 198 -0.80 7.26 -29.40
N ILE A 199 -1.52 8.38 -29.39
CA ILE A 199 -1.27 9.50 -28.46
C ILE A 199 -1.38 9.01 -26.99
N ALA A 200 -2.41 8.24 -26.66
CA ALA A 200 -2.60 7.68 -25.33
C ALA A 200 -1.45 6.73 -24.95
N ALA A 201 -1.01 5.89 -25.89
CA ALA A 201 0.09 4.95 -25.67
C ALA A 201 1.43 5.69 -25.44
N ILE A 202 1.70 6.75 -26.17
CA ILE A 202 2.89 7.60 -25.97
C ILE A 202 2.83 8.30 -24.62
N LEU A 203 1.66 8.86 -24.26
CA LEU A 203 1.46 9.55 -22.99
C LEU A 203 1.67 8.61 -21.80
N LEU A 204 1.07 7.41 -21.84
CA LEU A 204 1.25 6.38 -20.83
C LEU A 204 2.69 5.83 -20.83
N GLY A 205 3.27 5.56 -21.99
CA GLY A 205 4.63 5.05 -22.10
C GLY A 205 5.67 6.02 -21.50
N THR A 206 5.52 7.32 -21.76
CA THR A 206 6.38 8.34 -21.12
C THR A 206 6.17 8.44 -19.61
N ALA A 207 4.94 8.29 -19.14
CA ALA A 207 4.65 8.27 -17.69
C ALA A 207 5.27 7.01 -17.05
N TYR A 208 5.08 5.83 -17.64
CA TYR A 208 5.64 4.57 -17.13
C TYR A 208 7.17 4.61 -17.09
N TYR A 209 7.81 5.06 -18.18
CA TYR A 209 9.27 5.19 -18.20
C TYR A 209 9.80 6.07 -17.07
N LYS A 210 9.16 7.24 -16.86
CA LYS A 210 9.60 8.17 -15.81
C LYS A 210 9.40 7.61 -14.39
N VAL A 211 8.30 6.90 -14.13
CA VAL A 211 8.06 6.32 -12.79
C VAL A 211 8.81 5.01 -12.53
N THR A 212 9.45 4.41 -13.54
CA THR A 212 10.27 3.19 -13.38
C THR A 212 11.75 3.50 -13.56
N ALA A 213 12.24 3.52 -14.79
CA ALA A 213 13.66 3.76 -15.11
C ALA A 213 14.13 5.17 -14.75
N GLY A 214 13.22 6.16 -14.78
CA GLY A 214 13.50 7.55 -14.47
C GLY A 214 13.13 7.98 -13.04
N VAL A 215 12.79 7.08 -12.13
CA VAL A 215 12.30 7.42 -10.79
C VAL A 215 13.28 8.27 -9.99
N ARG A 216 14.57 8.00 -10.10
CA ARG A 216 15.65 8.80 -9.47
C ARG A 216 15.75 10.23 -10.00
N THR A 217 15.12 10.54 -11.16
CA THR A 217 15.09 11.89 -11.74
C THR A 217 13.84 12.69 -11.30
N ILE A 218 12.96 12.08 -10.50
CA ILE A 218 11.77 12.73 -9.93
C ILE A 218 12.15 13.21 -8.53
N SER A 219 12.67 14.43 -8.45
CA SER A 219 13.16 15.01 -7.20
C SER A 219 12.08 15.74 -6.40
N ASP A 220 10.89 15.97 -6.99
CA ASP A 220 9.84 16.78 -6.38
C ASP A 220 8.43 16.20 -6.55
N PHE A 221 7.55 16.55 -5.64
CA PHE A 221 6.13 16.17 -5.69
C PHE A 221 5.42 16.67 -6.96
N GLN A 222 5.89 17.77 -7.56
CA GLN A 222 5.33 18.31 -8.79
C GLN A 222 5.60 17.39 -9.97
N GLY A 223 6.82 16.87 -10.08
CA GLY A 223 7.20 15.88 -11.10
C GLY A 223 6.33 14.62 -11.03
N LEU A 224 6.11 14.09 -9.82
CA LEU A 224 5.23 12.95 -9.59
C LEU A 224 3.78 13.27 -9.99
N GLY A 225 3.28 14.45 -9.60
CA GLY A 225 1.92 14.91 -9.94
C GLY A 225 1.69 14.98 -11.45
N ILE A 226 2.69 15.40 -12.23
CA ILE A 226 2.62 15.43 -13.70
C ILE A 226 2.48 14.01 -14.27
N GLN A 227 3.22 13.01 -13.75
CA GLN A 227 3.13 11.64 -14.24
C GLN A 227 1.75 11.03 -13.91
N ILE A 228 1.22 11.30 -12.71
CA ILE A 228 -0.14 10.89 -12.32
C ILE A 228 -1.17 11.50 -13.26
N ALA A 229 -1.08 12.79 -13.56
CA ALA A 229 -1.99 13.48 -14.49
C ALA A 229 -1.92 12.86 -15.89
N LYS A 230 -0.73 12.56 -16.42
CA LYS A 230 -0.55 11.84 -17.69
C LYS A 230 -1.19 10.45 -17.65
N GLY A 231 -1.02 9.71 -16.55
CA GLY A 231 -1.64 8.40 -16.34
C GLY A 231 -3.16 8.47 -16.40
N ILE A 232 -3.76 9.43 -15.69
CA ILE A 232 -5.22 9.66 -15.68
C ILE A 232 -5.71 10.00 -17.09
N ILE A 233 -5.14 11.02 -17.73
CA ILE A 233 -5.54 11.48 -19.08
C ILE A 233 -5.37 10.34 -20.09
N GLY A 234 -4.23 9.64 -20.07
CA GLY A 234 -3.93 8.52 -20.94
C GLY A 234 -4.96 7.39 -20.81
N THR A 235 -5.36 7.05 -19.56
CA THR A 235 -6.40 6.05 -19.28
C THR A 235 -7.73 6.43 -19.95
N PHE A 236 -8.20 7.66 -19.80
CA PHE A 236 -9.45 8.11 -20.44
C PHE A 236 -9.34 8.10 -21.97
N LEU A 237 -8.20 8.46 -22.54
CA LEU A 237 -7.96 8.42 -23.98
C LEU A 237 -7.95 6.97 -24.51
N VAL A 238 -7.39 6.00 -23.77
CA VAL A 238 -7.47 4.58 -24.12
C VAL A 238 -8.92 4.12 -24.18
N PHE A 239 -9.73 4.37 -23.13
CA PHE A 239 -11.14 3.98 -23.13
C PHE A 239 -11.92 4.64 -24.28
N TRP A 240 -11.63 5.91 -24.57
CA TRP A 240 -12.26 6.63 -25.67
C TRP A 240 -11.91 6.03 -27.04
N SER A 241 -10.67 5.68 -27.28
CA SER A 241 -10.17 5.19 -28.56
C SER A 241 -10.54 3.72 -28.81
N VAL A 242 -10.43 2.87 -27.78
CA VAL A 242 -10.75 1.43 -27.88
C VAL A 242 -12.22 1.20 -28.27
N SER A 243 -13.14 2.07 -27.83
CA SER A 243 -14.56 1.95 -28.17
C SER A 243 -14.84 1.94 -29.68
N GLY A 244 -14.12 2.77 -30.44
CA GLY A 244 -14.28 2.81 -31.91
C GLY A 244 -13.42 1.76 -32.64
N MET A 245 -12.21 1.52 -32.11
CA MET A 245 -11.24 0.62 -32.72
C MET A 245 -11.69 -0.85 -32.62
N LEU A 246 -12.20 -1.28 -31.46
CA LEU A 246 -12.70 -2.66 -31.25
C LEU A 246 -13.80 -3.02 -32.20
N LEU A 247 -14.77 -2.11 -32.42
CA LEU A 247 -15.84 -2.29 -33.39
C LEU A 247 -15.33 -2.43 -34.82
N ALA A 248 -14.33 -1.63 -35.20
CA ALA A 248 -13.73 -1.68 -36.54
C ALA A 248 -12.95 -2.98 -36.77
N ILE A 249 -12.14 -3.45 -35.80
CA ILE A 249 -11.37 -4.68 -35.87
C ILE A 249 -12.29 -5.89 -36.01
N VAL A 250 -13.32 -6.00 -35.12
CA VAL A 250 -14.21 -7.15 -35.15
C VAL A 250 -15.06 -7.21 -36.42
N LYS A 251 -15.46 -6.07 -36.96
CA LYS A 251 -16.15 -6.02 -38.28
C LYS A 251 -15.27 -6.51 -39.42
N ARG A 252 -13.95 -6.36 -39.34
CA ARG A 252 -13.02 -6.84 -40.37
C ARG A 252 -12.91 -8.37 -40.35
N CYS A 253 -13.12 -8.99 -39.20
CA CYS A 253 -13.20 -10.44 -39.06
C CYS A 253 -14.56 -10.98 -39.50
N ARG A 254 -14.88 -10.94 -40.81
CA ARG A 254 -16.18 -11.30 -41.37
C ARG A 254 -16.72 -12.65 -40.92
N ARG A 255 -15.85 -13.68 -40.83
CA ARG A 255 -16.22 -15.04 -40.42
C ARG A 255 -16.77 -15.09 -38.98
N PHE A 256 -16.23 -14.27 -38.07
CA PHE A 256 -16.72 -14.16 -36.70
C PHE A 256 -17.95 -13.26 -36.62
N TYR A 257 -17.92 -12.11 -37.31
CA TYR A 257 -18.98 -11.09 -37.23
C TYR A 257 -20.34 -11.60 -37.70
N TYR A 258 -20.38 -12.35 -38.80
CA TYR A 258 -21.64 -12.85 -39.37
C TYR A 258 -22.07 -14.22 -38.82
N LYS A 259 -21.37 -14.81 -37.86
CA LYS A 259 -21.72 -16.10 -37.26
C LYS A 259 -22.82 -15.92 -36.20
N GLY A 260 -24.02 -16.47 -36.43
CA GLY A 260 -25.15 -16.43 -35.47
C GLY A 260 -25.57 -15.01 -35.11
N ILE A 261 -25.62 -14.66 -33.82
CA ILE A 261 -26.01 -13.35 -33.32
C ILE A 261 -24.82 -12.43 -32.98
N ASN A 262 -23.61 -12.78 -33.44
CA ASN A 262 -22.40 -12.01 -33.09
C ASN A 262 -22.46 -10.55 -33.59
N SER A 263 -23.06 -10.32 -34.76
CA SER A 263 -23.27 -8.97 -35.31
C SER A 263 -24.10 -8.08 -34.36
N PHE A 264 -25.13 -8.65 -33.75
CA PHE A 264 -25.92 -7.97 -32.72
C PHE A 264 -25.06 -7.73 -31.46
N SER A 265 -24.40 -8.76 -30.95
CA SER A 265 -23.57 -8.69 -29.72
C SER A 265 -22.48 -7.63 -29.85
N VAL A 266 -21.78 -7.61 -30.99
CA VAL A 266 -20.67 -6.65 -31.25
C VAL A 266 -21.18 -5.22 -31.40
N LYS A 267 -22.33 -5.03 -32.06
CA LYS A 267 -22.95 -3.71 -32.20
C LYS A 267 -23.42 -3.17 -30.84
N GLU A 268 -24.01 -4.03 -30.03
CA GLU A 268 -24.48 -3.68 -28.68
C GLU A 268 -23.30 -3.36 -27.77
N LEU A 269 -22.25 -4.19 -27.78
CA LEU A 269 -21.01 -3.97 -27.03
C LEU A 269 -20.34 -2.63 -27.40
N GLY A 270 -20.22 -2.34 -28.70
CA GLY A 270 -19.65 -1.07 -29.18
C GLY A 270 -20.45 0.16 -28.74
N SER A 271 -21.79 0.05 -28.68
CA SER A 271 -22.66 1.10 -28.12
C SER A 271 -22.40 1.31 -26.64
N ARG A 272 -22.33 0.22 -25.87
CA ARG A 272 -22.10 0.24 -24.41
C ARG A 272 -20.73 0.83 -24.06
N ILE A 273 -19.64 0.37 -24.71
CA ILE A 273 -18.28 0.88 -24.45
C ILE A 273 -18.21 2.39 -24.71
N ASN A 274 -18.89 2.89 -25.77
CA ASN A 274 -18.88 4.31 -26.07
C ASN A 274 -19.55 5.18 -24.98
N THR A 275 -20.61 4.67 -24.33
CA THR A 275 -21.29 5.37 -23.23
C THR A 275 -20.56 5.23 -21.88
N THR A 276 -19.54 4.36 -21.82
CA THR A 276 -18.90 3.95 -20.58
C THR A 276 -17.47 4.49 -20.43
N VAL A 277 -16.99 5.30 -21.37
CA VAL A 277 -15.62 5.82 -21.36
C VAL A 277 -15.25 6.43 -20.00
N PHE A 278 -16.10 7.30 -19.48
CA PHE A 278 -15.84 7.99 -18.21
C PHE A 278 -15.89 7.02 -17.01
N SER A 279 -16.96 6.24 -16.89
CA SER A 279 -17.07 5.27 -15.79
C SER A 279 -16.01 4.16 -15.87
N GLY A 280 -15.69 3.68 -17.08
CA GLY A 280 -14.63 2.69 -17.28
C GLY A 280 -13.26 3.21 -16.87
N GLY A 281 -12.94 4.46 -17.17
CA GLY A 281 -11.69 5.10 -16.74
C GLY A 281 -11.60 5.22 -15.23
N ILE A 282 -12.66 5.69 -14.55
CA ILE A 282 -12.70 5.77 -13.08
C ILE A 282 -12.55 4.37 -12.45
N ILE A 283 -13.28 3.36 -12.95
CA ILE A 283 -13.20 2.00 -12.42
C ILE A 283 -11.79 1.41 -12.61
N CYS A 284 -11.18 1.64 -13.78
CA CYS A 284 -9.81 1.23 -14.04
C CYS A 284 -8.84 1.84 -13.04
N LEU A 285 -8.94 3.13 -12.76
CA LEU A 285 -8.10 3.81 -11.77
C LEU A 285 -8.35 3.31 -10.35
N LEU A 286 -9.60 3.08 -9.96
CA LEU A 286 -9.93 2.50 -8.66
C LEU A 286 -9.34 1.09 -8.51
N LEU A 287 -9.44 0.24 -9.52
CA LEU A 287 -8.84 -1.08 -9.52
C LEU A 287 -7.31 -1.02 -9.50
N PHE A 288 -6.70 -0.12 -10.26
CA PHE A 288 -5.27 0.13 -10.23
C PHE A 288 -4.79 0.50 -8.82
N PHE A 289 -5.42 1.48 -8.18
CA PHE A 289 -5.10 1.86 -6.81
C PHE A 289 -5.32 0.70 -5.84
N THR A 290 -6.41 -0.06 -6.01
CA THR A 290 -6.68 -1.26 -5.20
C THR A 290 -5.53 -2.25 -5.28
N ILE A 291 -5.08 -2.59 -6.50
CA ILE A 291 -3.99 -3.55 -6.70
C ILE A 291 -2.71 -3.04 -6.05
N CYS A 292 -2.32 -1.79 -6.34
CA CYS A 292 -1.08 -1.22 -5.79
C CYS A 292 -1.12 -1.13 -4.25
N ILE A 293 -2.16 -0.55 -3.68
CA ILE A 293 -2.25 -0.33 -2.24
C ILE A 293 -2.30 -1.66 -1.49
N LEU A 294 -3.12 -2.61 -1.95
CA LEU A 294 -3.27 -3.91 -1.28
C LEU A 294 -1.98 -4.74 -1.35
N SER A 295 -1.33 -4.76 -2.53
CA SER A 295 -0.06 -5.46 -2.72
C SER A 295 1.06 -4.81 -1.90
N SER A 296 1.14 -3.47 -1.86
CA SER A 296 2.15 -2.75 -1.09
C SER A 296 1.97 -2.96 0.42
N ALA A 297 0.73 -2.90 0.92
CA ALA A 297 0.45 -3.15 2.33
C ALA A 297 0.88 -4.56 2.76
N MET A 298 0.58 -5.56 1.94
CA MET A 298 1.02 -6.94 2.20
C MET A 298 2.54 -7.11 2.08
N ALA A 299 3.17 -6.40 1.15
CA ALA A 299 4.62 -6.44 0.97
C ALA A 299 5.34 -5.82 2.17
N ILE A 300 4.88 -4.66 2.68
CA ILE A 300 5.43 -4.04 3.89
C ILE A 300 5.37 -5.00 5.07
N ARG A 301 4.23 -5.65 5.30
CA ARG A 301 4.09 -6.63 6.38
C ARG A 301 5.11 -7.76 6.28
N ASN A 302 5.22 -8.37 5.09
CA ASN A 302 6.16 -9.48 4.88
C ASN A 302 7.61 -9.02 5.01
N SER A 303 7.92 -7.83 4.50
CA SER A 303 9.25 -7.23 4.59
C SER A 303 9.65 -6.95 6.03
N MET A 304 8.78 -6.28 6.79
CA MET A 304 9.04 -5.97 8.20
C MET A 304 9.18 -7.23 9.06
N ASN A 305 8.36 -8.26 8.85
CA ASN A 305 8.53 -9.52 9.55
C ASN A 305 9.89 -10.16 9.22
N HIS A 306 10.30 -10.16 7.95
CA HIS A 306 11.60 -10.68 7.55
C HIS A 306 12.76 -9.91 8.20
N VAL A 307 12.69 -8.58 8.20
CA VAL A 307 13.68 -7.71 8.86
C VAL A 307 13.76 -8.01 10.34
N LEU A 308 12.63 -8.14 11.04
CA LEU A 308 12.62 -8.48 12.47
C LEU A 308 13.19 -9.87 12.75
N GLU A 309 13.00 -10.84 11.86
CA GLU A 309 13.57 -12.18 12.00
C GLU A 309 15.09 -12.19 11.74
N THR A 310 15.57 -11.39 10.77
CA THR A 310 16.97 -11.39 10.34
C THR A 310 17.83 -10.36 11.07
N CYS A 311 17.28 -9.20 11.39
CA CYS A 311 18.02 -8.08 11.99
C CYS A 311 17.89 -7.98 13.52
N THR A 312 17.15 -8.89 14.18
CA THR A 312 17.07 -8.95 15.65
C THR A 312 17.30 -10.37 16.17
N PRO A 313 18.47 -10.99 15.89
CA PRO A 313 18.72 -12.38 16.23
C PRO A 313 19.06 -12.62 17.71
N VAL A 314 19.38 -11.57 18.48
CA VAL A 314 19.70 -11.62 19.90
C VAL A 314 18.72 -10.78 20.71
N ASP A 315 18.56 -11.07 22.01
CA ASP A 315 17.53 -10.42 22.83
C ASP A 315 17.88 -8.97 23.20
N VAL A 316 19.15 -8.68 23.47
CA VAL A 316 19.64 -7.36 23.87
C VAL A 316 21.02 -7.06 23.30
N GLN A 317 21.24 -5.82 22.93
CA GLN A 317 22.52 -5.31 22.48
C GLN A 317 22.80 -3.97 23.12
N PHE A 318 24.00 -3.83 23.70
CA PHE A 318 24.54 -2.59 24.19
C PHE A 318 25.62 -2.13 23.22
N SER A 319 25.69 -0.84 22.96
CA SER A 319 26.73 -0.28 22.09
C SER A 319 27.23 1.04 22.63
N LYS A 320 28.53 1.26 22.51
CA LYS A 320 29.21 2.50 22.85
C LYS A 320 29.86 3.05 21.57
N LEU A 321 29.55 4.28 21.23
CA LEU A 321 30.19 5.02 20.15
C LEU A 321 31.39 5.79 20.76
N TYR A 322 32.57 5.62 20.17
CA TYR A 322 33.74 6.42 20.50
C TYR A 322 33.82 7.59 19.52
N SER A 323 33.49 8.80 19.95
CA SER A 323 33.51 9.97 19.09
C SER A 323 34.89 10.61 19.07
N TYR A 324 35.43 10.85 17.89
CA TYR A 324 36.69 11.50 17.66
C TYR A 324 36.67 13.00 18.04
N ASP A 325 35.51 13.63 17.98
CA ASP A 325 35.30 15.08 18.23
C ASP A 325 34.64 15.37 19.57
N ALA A 326 34.48 14.39 20.44
CA ALA A 326 33.97 14.69 21.76
C ALA A 326 35.04 15.52 22.52
N ALA A 327 34.87 16.77 22.41
CA ALA A 327 35.52 17.87 23.07
C ALA A 327 36.70 17.52 23.99
N GLU A 328 37.77 18.24 23.90
CA GLU A 328 38.99 18.25 24.68
C GLU A 328 38.82 18.03 26.21
N ASP A 329 37.57 17.88 26.71
CA ASP A 329 37.22 17.82 28.12
C ASP A 329 36.74 16.45 28.65
N TYR A 330 36.47 15.41 27.77
CA TYR A 330 35.98 14.12 28.23
C TYR A 330 36.81 12.96 27.65
N ASP A 331 37.38 12.13 28.52
CA ASP A 331 37.99 10.88 28.11
C ASP A 331 36.92 9.82 27.77
N MET A 332 36.62 9.72 26.47
CA MET A 332 35.67 8.76 25.94
C MET A 332 36.27 7.35 25.74
N THR A 333 37.60 7.22 25.87
CA THR A 333 38.34 5.96 25.64
C THR A 333 38.39 5.09 26.87
N GLY A 334 37.94 5.57 28.03
CA GLY A 334 38.26 4.99 29.34
C GLY A 334 37.69 3.60 29.64
N HIS A 335 36.59 3.13 29.02
CA HIS A 335 36.01 1.85 29.42
C HIS A 335 35.20 1.25 28.27
N ASN A 336 35.37 -0.08 28.08
CA ASN A 336 34.52 -0.83 27.15
C ASN A 336 33.10 -0.99 27.71
N VAL A 337 32.18 -1.55 26.89
CA VAL A 337 30.77 -1.69 27.27
C VAL A 337 30.62 -2.54 28.54
N GLU A 338 31.39 -3.64 28.67
CA GLU A 338 31.31 -4.52 29.85
C GLU A 338 31.71 -3.78 31.12
N GLU A 339 32.78 -2.97 31.07
CA GLU A 339 33.24 -2.16 32.19
C GLU A 339 32.22 -1.07 32.55
N ASN A 340 31.61 -0.43 31.56
CA ASN A 340 30.57 0.56 31.78
C ASN A 340 29.32 -0.06 32.42
N LEU A 341 28.89 -1.27 31.98
CA LEU A 341 27.78 -1.96 32.60
C LEU A 341 28.02 -2.23 34.07
N LYS A 342 29.24 -2.70 34.42
CA LYS A 342 29.67 -2.92 35.81
C LYS A 342 29.74 -1.62 36.62
N ALA A 343 30.32 -0.58 36.03
CA ALA A 343 30.44 0.74 36.69
C ALA A 343 29.08 1.39 36.98
N CYS A 344 28.11 1.15 36.15
CA CYS A 344 26.72 1.65 36.30
C CYS A 344 25.83 0.71 37.16
N ASP A 345 26.38 -0.33 37.76
CA ASP A 345 25.66 -1.32 38.56
C ASP A 345 24.50 -1.99 37.79
N ILE A 346 24.64 -2.17 36.46
CA ILE A 346 23.66 -2.85 35.61
C ILE A 346 23.77 -4.36 35.89
N ASP A 347 22.62 -4.98 36.23
CA ASP A 347 22.56 -6.41 36.47
C ASP A 347 22.62 -7.20 35.16
N THR A 348 23.73 -7.89 34.93
CA THR A 348 23.96 -8.75 33.76
C THR A 348 23.82 -10.23 34.08
N SER A 349 23.42 -10.61 35.31
CA SER A 349 23.37 -12.03 35.78
C SER A 349 22.37 -12.89 35.02
N LYS A 350 21.40 -12.26 34.31
CA LYS A 350 20.39 -12.92 33.51
C LYS A 350 20.75 -12.99 32.01
N LEU A 351 21.95 -12.56 31.64
CA LEU A 351 22.47 -12.62 30.28
C LEU A 351 23.29 -13.88 30.04
N THR A 352 23.15 -14.45 28.86
CA THR A 352 23.89 -15.62 28.36
C THR A 352 24.31 -15.42 26.92
N ASP A 353 25.18 -16.28 26.39
CA ASP A 353 25.70 -16.23 25.02
C ASP A 353 26.26 -14.85 24.65
N VAL A 354 26.98 -14.29 25.60
CA VAL A 354 27.57 -12.94 25.46
C VAL A 354 28.65 -12.96 24.39
N THR A 355 28.58 -11.97 23.50
CA THR A 355 29.61 -11.73 22.48
C THR A 355 29.92 -10.23 22.40
N GLU A 356 31.20 -9.92 22.20
CA GLU A 356 31.71 -8.57 22.04
C GLU A 356 32.29 -8.43 20.63
N MET A 357 31.99 -7.31 19.97
CA MET A 357 32.45 -6.97 18.64
C MET A 357 32.98 -5.55 18.64
N ILE A 358 34.14 -5.34 18.05
CA ILE A 358 34.75 -4.02 17.95
C ILE A 358 34.79 -3.58 16.50
N LEU A 359 34.22 -2.43 16.21
CA LEU A 359 34.35 -1.76 14.92
C LEU A 359 35.48 -0.73 14.98
N TYR A 360 36.38 -0.85 14.04
CA TYR A 360 37.48 0.07 13.83
C TYR A 360 37.18 0.99 12.64
N ALA A 361 37.73 2.20 12.65
CA ALA A 361 37.67 3.18 11.55
C ALA A 361 39.10 3.49 11.04
N PRO A 362 39.70 2.64 10.20
CA PRO A 362 41.03 2.91 9.65
C PRO A 362 40.99 4.17 8.76
N GLU A 363 41.94 5.09 8.96
CA GLU A 363 42.02 6.35 8.18
C GLU A 363 42.33 6.14 6.70
N ASP A 364 42.98 5.03 6.34
CA ASP A 364 43.49 4.74 5.01
C ASP A 364 42.53 3.89 4.15
N ILE A 365 41.35 3.55 4.66
CA ILE A 365 40.33 2.72 3.97
C ILE A 365 38.99 3.45 3.91
N ASN A 366 38.61 3.87 2.71
CA ASN A 366 37.34 4.55 2.51
C ASN A 366 36.27 3.65 1.90
N ILE A 367 35.01 3.93 2.18
CA ILE A 367 33.87 3.24 1.58
C ILE A 367 33.93 3.25 0.05
N GLY A 368 34.39 4.37 -0.54
CA GLY A 368 34.54 4.55 -1.98
C GLY A 368 35.54 3.63 -2.66
N ASP A 369 36.52 3.09 -1.92
CA ASP A 369 37.57 2.20 -2.45
C ASP A 369 36.99 0.85 -2.91
N PHE A 370 35.81 0.50 -2.44
CA PHE A 370 35.11 -0.73 -2.78
C PHE A 370 34.04 -0.59 -3.85
N PHE A 371 33.83 0.61 -4.40
CA PHE A 371 32.82 0.83 -5.44
C PHE A 371 33.32 0.39 -6.81
N GLY A 372 32.43 -0.24 -7.60
CA GLY A 372 32.71 -0.50 -9.01
C GLY A 372 32.94 0.78 -9.82
N LYS A 373 33.72 0.70 -10.88
CA LYS A 373 34.13 1.86 -11.71
C LYS A 373 32.99 2.75 -12.18
N ALA A 374 31.84 2.15 -12.50
CA ALA A 374 30.65 2.89 -12.92
C ALA A 374 30.09 3.84 -11.82
N PHE A 375 30.32 3.52 -10.56
CA PHE A 375 29.90 4.32 -9.40
C PHE A 375 31.04 5.24 -8.91
N ALA A 376 32.29 4.80 -9.03
CA ALA A 376 33.47 5.58 -8.66
C ALA A 376 33.62 6.86 -9.53
N GLU A 377 33.27 6.78 -10.83
CA GLU A 377 33.35 7.88 -11.79
C GLU A 377 32.12 8.81 -11.79
N SER A 378 31.00 8.42 -11.14
CA SER A 378 29.84 9.29 -11.04
C SER A 378 30.19 10.50 -10.17
N GLY A 379 30.31 11.66 -10.79
CA GLY A 379 30.73 12.94 -10.17
C GLY A 379 29.67 13.58 -9.25
N SER A 380 28.81 12.83 -8.63
CA SER A 380 27.96 13.30 -7.53
C SER A 380 28.83 13.44 -6.28
N GLU A 381 28.64 14.52 -5.52
CA GLU A 381 29.11 14.68 -4.15
C GLU A 381 28.52 13.52 -3.31
N ASP A 382 29.15 12.35 -3.39
CA ASP A 382 28.72 11.18 -2.64
C ASP A 382 29.43 11.25 -1.28
N TYR A 383 28.72 11.75 -0.29
CA TYR A 383 29.19 11.88 1.09
C TYR A 383 29.81 10.58 1.61
N PHE A 384 29.32 9.44 1.16
CA PHE A 384 29.82 8.13 1.59
C PHE A 384 31.20 7.76 1.01
N LYS A 385 31.67 8.39 -0.06
CA LYS A 385 32.95 7.99 -0.69
C LYS A 385 34.16 8.26 0.21
N GLU A 386 34.14 9.35 0.95
CA GLU A 386 35.23 9.81 1.78
C GLU A 386 35.12 9.34 3.24
N ALA A 387 34.02 8.66 3.59
CA ALA A 387 33.84 8.12 4.93
C ALA A 387 34.72 6.87 5.10
N SER A 388 35.32 6.73 6.28
CA SER A 388 36.08 5.54 6.66
C SER A 388 35.20 4.29 6.60
N MET A 389 35.76 3.17 6.12
CA MET A 389 35.08 1.90 6.08
C MET A 389 35.16 1.22 7.44
N GLU A 390 34.02 1.03 8.10
CA GLU A 390 33.94 0.27 9.32
C GLU A 390 34.54 -1.14 9.12
N THR A 391 35.48 -1.52 9.95
CA THR A 391 36.27 -2.76 9.80
C THR A 391 36.22 -3.56 11.08
N MET A 392 36.10 -4.90 10.97
CA MET A 392 35.99 -5.83 12.10
C MET A 392 36.78 -7.11 11.82
N HIS A 393 37.25 -7.76 12.87
CA HIS A 393 37.86 -9.09 12.78
C HIS A 393 36.80 -10.17 12.54
N ILE A 394 37.15 -11.14 11.69
CA ILE A 394 36.23 -12.24 11.32
C ILE A 394 35.86 -13.13 12.50
N GLY A 395 36.81 -13.32 13.47
CA GLY A 395 36.58 -14.11 14.67
C GLY A 395 35.47 -13.56 15.56
N GLU A 396 35.44 -12.24 15.77
CA GLU A 396 34.39 -11.57 16.54
C GLU A 396 33.00 -11.70 15.86
N TYR A 397 32.95 -11.47 14.55
CA TYR A 397 31.73 -11.67 13.78
C TYR A 397 31.22 -13.12 13.85
N ASN A 398 32.12 -14.09 13.69
CA ASN A 398 31.77 -15.49 13.76
C ASN A 398 31.31 -15.92 15.15
N ALA A 399 31.87 -15.36 16.23
CA ALA A 399 31.38 -15.56 17.56
C ALA A 399 29.94 -15.05 17.72
N PHE A 400 29.69 -13.85 17.28
CA PHE A 400 28.33 -13.25 17.27
C PHE A 400 27.34 -14.11 16.49
N VAL A 401 27.67 -14.48 15.26
CA VAL A 401 26.78 -15.30 14.40
C VAL A 401 26.53 -16.67 15.03
N SER A 402 27.54 -17.28 15.69
CA SER A 402 27.40 -18.57 16.35
C SER A 402 26.45 -18.51 17.55
N SER A 403 26.36 -17.37 18.26
CA SER A 403 25.52 -17.21 19.46
C SER A 403 24.03 -17.42 19.19
N PHE A 404 23.58 -17.21 17.94
CA PHE A 404 22.21 -17.46 17.52
C PHE A 404 22.08 -18.57 16.45
N GLY A 405 23.13 -19.38 16.25
CA GLY A 405 23.11 -20.52 15.33
C GLY A 405 23.15 -20.16 13.84
N GLY A 406 23.65 -18.99 13.51
CA GLY A 406 23.85 -18.56 12.13
C GLY A 406 25.05 -19.24 11.44
N THR A 407 25.28 -18.93 10.18
CA THR A 407 26.36 -19.53 9.38
C THR A 407 27.63 -18.69 9.47
N THR A 408 28.70 -19.26 9.98
CA THR A 408 30.03 -18.64 10.08
C THR A 408 30.71 -18.53 8.71
N ILE A 409 31.60 -17.55 8.58
CA ILE A 409 32.39 -17.30 7.37
C ILE A 409 33.83 -17.78 7.66
N ASP A 410 34.35 -18.69 6.83
CA ASP A 410 35.76 -19.08 6.83
C ASP A 410 36.54 -18.13 5.91
N LEU A 411 37.49 -17.37 6.45
CA LEU A 411 38.21 -16.31 5.73
C LEU A 411 39.72 -16.67 5.66
N ALA A 412 40.28 -16.68 4.45
CA ALA A 412 41.75 -16.91 4.30
C ALA A 412 42.51 -15.62 4.67
N GLU A 413 43.83 -15.77 4.94
CA GLU A 413 44.71 -14.70 5.42
C GLU A 413 44.88 -13.50 4.45
N ASP A 414 44.49 -13.65 3.19
CA ASP A 414 44.59 -12.66 2.13
C ASP A 414 43.24 -12.32 1.53
N GLU A 415 42.16 -12.78 2.17
CA GLU A 415 40.77 -12.50 1.73
C GLU A 415 40.10 -11.45 2.62
N TYR A 416 39.07 -10.79 2.05
CA TYR A 416 38.14 -9.94 2.79
C TYR A 416 36.69 -10.23 2.39
N VAL A 417 35.76 -9.84 3.24
CA VAL A 417 34.30 -9.89 2.97
C VAL A 417 33.68 -8.55 3.33
N ILE A 418 32.69 -8.11 2.58
CA ILE A 418 31.86 -6.96 2.93
C ILE A 418 30.49 -7.46 3.38
N LEU A 419 30.14 -7.12 4.61
CA LEU A 419 28.76 -7.25 5.11
C LEU A 419 27.99 -6.00 4.68
N CYS A 420 26.86 -6.18 4.03
CA CYS A 420 25.99 -5.06 3.68
C CYS A 420 24.57 -5.56 3.43
N ASN A 421 23.58 -4.94 4.08
CA ASN A 421 22.17 -5.19 3.81
C ASN A 421 21.42 -3.89 3.40
N TYR A 422 22.10 -2.75 3.35
CA TYR A 422 21.48 -1.48 2.95
C TYR A 422 21.34 -1.38 1.43
N GLY A 423 20.08 -1.30 0.97
CA GLY A 423 19.70 -1.42 -0.44
C GLY A 423 20.32 -0.39 -1.39
N GLU A 424 20.79 0.76 -0.91
CA GLU A 424 21.45 1.76 -1.74
C GLU A 424 22.95 1.49 -1.91
N MET A 425 23.58 0.86 -0.91
CA MET A 425 25.03 0.61 -0.91
C MET A 425 25.39 -0.71 -1.58
N GLU A 426 24.57 -1.74 -1.40
CA GLU A 426 24.84 -3.08 -1.94
C GLU A 426 25.14 -3.12 -3.44
N PRO A 427 24.40 -2.44 -4.34
CA PRO A 427 24.72 -2.45 -5.78
C PRO A 427 26.08 -1.84 -6.10
N ARG A 428 26.55 -0.90 -5.28
CA ARG A 428 27.85 -0.22 -5.44
C ARG A 428 29.00 -1.16 -5.11
N TYR A 429 28.89 -1.83 -3.95
CA TYR A 429 29.85 -2.85 -3.53
C TYR A 429 29.83 -4.07 -4.46
N ASN A 430 28.64 -4.57 -4.81
CA ASN A 430 28.51 -5.72 -5.71
C ASN A 430 29.18 -5.47 -7.08
N ALA A 431 29.13 -4.25 -7.59
CA ALA A 431 29.84 -3.89 -8.82
C ALA A 431 31.37 -3.96 -8.63
N GLY A 432 31.92 -3.46 -7.53
CA GLY A 432 33.36 -3.53 -7.23
C GLY A 432 33.83 -4.95 -6.96
N LEU A 433 33.09 -5.70 -6.16
CA LEU A 433 33.39 -7.10 -5.83
C LEU A 433 33.38 -7.98 -7.10
N ALA A 434 32.43 -7.75 -8.03
CA ALA A 434 32.37 -8.47 -9.30
C ALA A 434 33.57 -8.11 -10.23
N GLU A 435 34.13 -6.90 -10.10
CA GLU A 435 35.35 -6.47 -10.79
C GLU A 435 36.62 -7.04 -10.12
N GLY A 436 36.49 -7.68 -8.96
CA GLY A 436 37.63 -8.21 -8.19
C GLY A 436 38.47 -7.10 -7.54
N GLN A 437 37.80 -6.04 -7.06
CA GLN A 437 38.46 -4.90 -6.39
C GLN A 437 39.29 -5.37 -5.21
N THR A 438 40.58 -5.01 -5.20
CA THR A 438 41.50 -5.34 -4.11
C THR A 438 41.67 -4.13 -3.18
N VAL A 439 41.87 -4.37 -1.92
CA VAL A 439 42.19 -3.35 -0.93
C VAL A 439 43.55 -3.61 -0.32
N THR A 440 44.27 -2.55 0.00
CA THR A 440 45.56 -2.66 0.70
C THR A 440 45.39 -2.15 2.12
N ILE A 441 45.57 -3.03 3.11
CA ILE A 441 45.49 -2.73 4.53
C ILE A 441 46.90 -2.91 5.12
N LYS A 442 47.46 -1.87 5.68
CA LYS A 442 48.80 -1.89 6.30
C LYS A 442 49.89 -2.51 5.40
N GLY A 443 49.83 -2.18 4.10
CA GLY A 443 50.82 -2.64 3.10
C GLY A 443 50.61 -4.05 2.60
N LYS A 444 49.61 -4.80 3.05
CA LYS A 444 49.23 -6.12 2.53
C LYS A 444 47.98 -6.01 1.68
N THR A 445 47.98 -6.63 0.49
CA THR A 445 46.84 -6.61 -0.42
C THR A 445 45.90 -7.77 -0.11
N TYR A 446 44.60 -7.48 -0.04
CA TYR A 446 43.51 -8.43 0.20
C TYR A 446 42.60 -8.51 -1.00
N HIS A 447 42.03 -9.70 -1.23
CA HIS A 447 41.14 -10.01 -2.33
C HIS A 447 39.71 -10.31 -1.84
N PRO A 448 38.66 -9.96 -2.60
CA PRO A 448 37.30 -10.29 -2.17
C PRO A 448 37.08 -11.82 -2.23
N LYS A 449 36.57 -12.39 -1.15
CA LYS A 449 36.17 -13.80 -1.11
C LYS A 449 34.96 -14.09 -2.00
N TYR A 450 34.01 -13.18 -2.02
CA TYR A 450 32.77 -13.29 -2.78
C TYR A 450 32.65 -12.18 -3.79
N SER A 451 31.94 -12.44 -4.89
CA SER A 451 31.62 -11.44 -5.94
C SER A 451 30.43 -10.55 -5.59
N THR A 452 29.81 -10.72 -4.43
CA THR A 452 28.71 -9.94 -3.89
C THR A 452 28.86 -9.77 -2.39
N CYS A 453 28.25 -8.75 -1.82
CA CYS A 453 28.15 -8.57 -0.37
C CYS A 453 27.47 -9.77 0.27
N VAL A 454 27.85 -10.03 1.52
CA VAL A 454 27.15 -10.97 2.40
C VAL A 454 26.08 -10.17 3.14
N ASP A 455 24.85 -10.68 3.13
CA ASP A 455 23.77 -10.15 3.95
C ASP A 455 24.06 -10.47 5.42
N GLY A 456 24.36 -9.45 6.20
CA GLY A 456 24.75 -9.58 7.60
C GLY A 456 24.56 -8.30 8.38
N ILE A 457 24.42 -8.46 9.69
CA ILE A 457 24.23 -7.37 10.63
C ILE A 457 25.33 -7.36 11.67
N VAL A 458 25.56 -6.19 12.22
CA VAL A 458 26.44 -5.94 13.37
C VAL A 458 25.60 -5.34 14.51
N HIS A 459 24.75 -4.38 14.17
CA HIS A 459 23.76 -3.81 15.10
C HIS A 459 22.39 -4.44 14.89
N ILE A 460 21.71 -4.79 16.00
CA ILE A 460 20.28 -5.14 15.92
C ILE A 460 19.47 -3.92 15.53
N SER A 461 18.55 -4.07 14.60
CA SER A 461 17.77 -2.97 14.03
C SER A 461 16.40 -3.42 13.57
N ASN A 462 15.47 -2.49 13.46
CA ASN A 462 14.18 -2.71 12.80
C ASN A 462 14.19 -2.36 11.30
N SER A 463 15.38 -2.19 10.72
CA SER A 463 15.57 -1.90 9.30
C SER A 463 16.87 -2.51 8.78
N GLU A 464 16.94 -2.80 7.48
CA GLU A 464 18.18 -3.16 6.79
C GLU A 464 19.04 -1.89 6.66
N SER A 465 19.87 -1.60 7.67
CA SER A 465 20.62 -0.34 7.81
C SER A 465 22.13 -0.50 7.78
N ASN A 466 22.66 -1.75 7.66
CA ASN A 466 24.10 -1.98 7.54
C ASN A 466 24.62 -1.45 6.19
N ALA A 467 25.24 -0.26 6.22
CA ALA A 467 25.75 0.44 5.06
C ALA A 467 27.04 -0.16 4.49
N GLY A 468 27.69 -1.05 5.24
CA GLY A 468 28.90 -1.77 4.84
C GLY A 468 29.89 -1.91 5.99
N VAL A 469 30.24 -3.14 6.33
CA VAL A 469 31.32 -3.47 7.26
C VAL A 469 32.31 -4.41 6.58
N LEU A 470 33.59 -4.08 6.66
CA LEU A 470 34.69 -4.88 6.12
C LEU A 470 35.11 -5.94 7.15
N LEU A 471 34.98 -7.21 6.80
CA LEU A 471 35.53 -8.30 7.60
C LEU A 471 36.92 -8.65 7.11
N VAL A 472 37.88 -8.69 8.03
CA VAL A 472 39.29 -9.01 7.80
C VAL A 472 39.73 -10.19 8.66
N PRO A 473 40.82 -10.91 8.30
CA PRO A 473 41.41 -11.96 9.14
C PRO A 473 41.82 -11.43 10.50
N ASP A 474 41.75 -12.28 11.53
CA ASP A 474 42.14 -11.93 12.90
C ASP A 474 43.64 -11.56 13.04
N SER A 475 44.45 -11.94 12.04
CA SER A 475 45.86 -11.58 11.97
C SER A 475 46.14 -10.11 11.58
N VAL A 476 45.15 -9.36 11.19
CA VAL A 476 45.29 -7.92 10.82
C VAL A 476 45.43 -7.13 12.11
N ASP A 477 46.53 -6.41 12.26
CA ASP A 477 46.78 -5.56 13.42
C ASP A 477 45.98 -4.26 13.31
N MET A 478 45.01 -4.06 14.19
CA MET A 478 44.16 -2.84 14.27
C MET A 478 44.51 -1.96 15.47
N SER A 479 45.63 -2.23 16.17
CA SER A 479 45.98 -1.56 17.43
C SER A 479 46.26 -0.06 17.31
N ASP A 480 46.52 0.45 16.10
CA ASP A 480 46.74 1.86 15.78
C ASP A 480 45.58 2.48 15.02
N CYS A 481 44.45 1.75 14.86
CA CYS A 481 43.23 2.29 14.29
C CYS A 481 42.31 2.87 15.37
N ASP A 482 41.53 3.86 14.99
CA ASP A 482 40.55 4.42 15.91
C ASP A 482 39.42 3.42 16.18
N PHE A 483 39.05 3.34 17.45
CA PHE A 483 37.82 2.63 17.82
C PHE A 483 36.63 3.45 17.37
N TRP A 484 35.64 2.78 16.74
CA TRP A 484 34.42 3.41 16.31
C TRP A 484 33.24 3.01 17.17
N TYR A 485 33.03 1.69 17.32
CA TYR A 485 32.02 1.12 18.19
C TYR A 485 32.55 -0.08 18.97
N ASP A 486 32.10 -0.19 20.21
CA ASP A 486 32.12 -1.41 20.99
C ASP A 486 30.69 -1.91 21.16
N ILE A 487 30.44 -3.16 20.80
CA ILE A 487 29.12 -3.76 20.70
C ILE A 487 29.07 -5.05 21.53
N TYR A 488 28.27 -5.03 22.56
CA TYR A 488 28.05 -6.16 23.47
C TYR A 488 26.67 -6.75 23.25
N SER A 489 26.58 -7.98 22.77
CA SER A 489 25.35 -8.67 22.43
C SER A 489 25.10 -9.83 23.35
N ALA A 490 23.86 -10.09 23.76
CA ALA A 490 23.52 -11.19 24.68
C ALA A 490 22.07 -11.67 24.47
N ASN A 491 21.82 -12.88 24.92
CA ASN A 491 20.49 -13.48 25.04
C ASN A 491 20.08 -13.54 26.53
N TYR A 492 18.76 -13.64 26.77
CA TYR A 492 18.25 -13.87 28.12
C TYR A 492 18.36 -15.34 28.47
N ASN A 493 18.76 -15.64 29.72
CA ASN A 493 18.87 -17.01 30.21
C ASN A 493 17.53 -17.63 30.64
N THR A 494 16.42 -17.07 30.22
CA THR A 494 15.05 -17.47 30.53
C THR A 494 14.18 -17.50 29.31
N THR A 495 13.21 -18.40 29.26
CA THR A 495 12.14 -18.46 28.25
C THR A 495 10.77 -18.12 28.83
N ASP A 496 10.71 -17.79 30.15
CA ASP A 496 9.47 -17.34 30.77
C ASP A 496 9.13 -15.93 30.28
N GLN A 497 7.97 -15.81 29.63
CA GLN A 497 7.55 -14.54 28.99
C GLN A 497 7.44 -13.39 30.00
N THR A 498 7.06 -13.68 31.26
CA THR A 498 6.93 -12.66 32.30
C THR A 498 8.31 -12.13 32.72
N GLU A 499 9.31 -13.03 32.83
CA GLU A 499 10.70 -12.62 33.08
C GLU A 499 11.30 -11.89 31.90
N VAL A 500 11.07 -12.37 30.66
CA VAL A 500 11.51 -11.71 29.44
C VAL A 500 10.94 -10.28 29.35
N ASP A 501 9.67 -10.11 29.67
CA ASP A 501 9.03 -8.80 29.67
C ASP A 501 9.64 -7.86 30.72
N ALA A 502 9.93 -8.39 31.91
CA ALA A 502 10.57 -7.62 32.99
C ALA A 502 12.03 -7.23 32.63
N LEU A 503 12.80 -8.14 31.99
CA LEU A 503 14.15 -7.84 31.51
C LEU A 503 14.14 -6.79 30.39
N ASN A 504 13.21 -6.89 29.46
CA ASN A 504 13.05 -5.86 28.40
C ASN A 504 12.69 -4.50 28.99
N GLU A 505 11.83 -4.46 30.01
CA GLU A 505 11.50 -3.23 30.72
C GLU A 505 12.75 -2.68 31.44
N TYR A 506 13.53 -3.54 32.13
CA TYR A 506 14.74 -3.16 32.83
C TYR A 506 15.80 -2.57 31.90
N TYR A 507 16.08 -3.21 30.75
CA TYR A 507 17.11 -2.77 29.81
C TYR A 507 16.67 -1.66 28.85
N SER A 508 15.38 -1.58 28.52
CA SER A 508 14.86 -0.54 27.60
C SER A 508 14.22 0.63 28.30
N ASP A 509 14.03 0.58 29.59
CA ASP A 509 13.30 1.58 30.36
C ASP A 509 14.19 2.77 30.73
N ALA A 510 13.50 3.84 31.14
CA ALA A 510 14.10 5.02 31.73
C ALA A 510 15.05 4.71 32.90
N ASN A 511 14.93 3.56 33.56
CA ASN A 511 15.84 3.14 34.63
C ASN A 511 17.26 2.90 34.13
N PHE A 512 17.45 2.22 33.00
CA PHE A 512 18.76 2.00 32.41
C PHE A 512 19.49 3.31 32.14
N TYR A 513 18.82 4.24 31.44
CA TYR A 513 19.40 5.54 31.15
C TYR A 513 19.59 6.43 32.38
N LYS A 514 18.68 6.36 33.37
CA LYS A 514 18.84 7.08 34.65
C LYS A 514 20.04 6.57 35.46
N LEU A 515 20.32 5.26 35.47
CA LEU A 515 21.48 4.73 36.16
C LEU A 515 22.77 5.22 35.52
N GLN A 516 22.84 5.25 34.18
CA GLN A 516 23.98 5.82 33.47
C GLN A 516 24.14 7.32 33.75
N GLU A 517 23.06 8.10 33.65
CA GLU A 517 23.07 9.55 33.88
C GLU A 517 23.53 9.86 35.30
N ALA A 518 22.97 9.19 36.30
CA ALA A 518 23.38 9.39 37.70
C ALA A 518 24.83 9.02 37.93
N LYS A 519 25.37 7.97 37.29
CA LYS A 519 26.76 7.59 37.38
C LYS A 519 27.67 8.61 36.69
N THR A 520 27.31 9.04 35.49
CA THR A 520 28.03 10.05 34.72
C THR A 520 28.10 11.37 35.48
N GLU A 521 27.00 11.86 36.06
CA GLU A 521 26.98 13.08 36.88
C GLU A 521 27.88 12.94 38.12
N ALA A 522 27.92 11.77 38.77
CA ALA A 522 28.73 11.54 39.96
C ALA A 522 30.23 11.56 39.67
N VAL A 523 30.65 11.09 38.50
CA VAL A 523 32.06 10.87 38.15
C VAL A 523 32.65 12.00 37.30
N LEU A 524 31.87 12.71 36.50
CA LEU A 524 32.32 13.86 35.69
C LEU A 524 33.03 14.96 36.49
N GLY A 525 32.84 15.01 37.81
CA GLY A 525 33.53 15.94 38.69
C GLY A 525 34.93 15.48 39.15
N GLU A 526 35.27 14.20 38.97
CA GLU A 526 36.48 13.59 39.52
C GLU A 526 37.53 13.24 38.46
N ASP A 527 37.13 12.56 37.35
CA ASP A 527 38.06 12.06 36.33
C ASP A 527 37.64 12.38 34.87
N GLY A 528 36.47 12.98 34.66
CA GLY A 528 36.00 13.33 33.33
C GLY A 528 35.48 12.14 32.48
N SER A 529 35.41 10.92 33.05
CA SER A 529 34.97 9.74 32.34
C SER A 529 33.49 9.80 31.97
N TYR A 530 33.14 9.34 30.77
CA TYR A 530 31.77 9.34 30.27
C TYR A 530 31.27 7.92 30.06
N TYR A 531 30.18 7.53 30.70
CA TYR A 531 29.63 6.17 30.72
C TYR A 531 28.42 5.98 29.79
N SER A 532 28.24 6.82 28.77
CA SER A 532 27.10 6.71 27.87
C SER A 532 27.17 5.47 26.99
N MET A 533 26.08 4.72 27.00
CA MET A 533 25.85 3.55 26.14
C MET A 533 24.44 3.60 25.59
N ASN A 534 24.26 3.06 24.41
CA ASN A 534 22.93 2.78 23.87
C ASN A 534 22.54 1.35 24.22
N CYS A 535 21.28 1.12 24.51
CA CYS A 535 20.71 -0.19 24.70
C CYS A 535 19.51 -0.38 23.78
N GLU A 536 19.54 -1.42 22.99
CA GLU A 536 18.42 -1.84 22.18
C GLU A 536 18.02 -3.28 22.52
N THR A 537 16.71 -3.54 22.61
CA THR A 537 16.20 -4.90 22.81
C THR A 537 15.38 -5.33 21.60
N SER A 538 15.47 -6.60 21.24
CA SER A 538 14.71 -7.21 20.17
C SER A 538 13.20 -6.95 20.32
N LYS A 539 12.69 -7.04 21.57
CA LYS A 539 11.27 -6.76 21.85
C LYS A 539 10.89 -5.30 21.56
N ARG A 540 11.70 -4.33 21.99
CA ARG A 540 11.43 -2.89 21.74
C ARG A 540 11.41 -2.60 20.25
N LEU A 541 12.40 -3.13 19.50
CA LEU A 541 12.46 -2.99 18.06
C LEU A 541 11.23 -3.61 17.38
N ARG A 542 10.81 -4.78 17.85
CA ARG A 542 9.60 -5.47 17.38
C ARG A 542 8.34 -4.66 17.68
N ASP A 543 8.14 -4.21 18.92
CA ASP A 543 6.95 -3.46 19.33
C ASP A 543 6.81 -2.15 18.52
N ASN A 544 7.90 -1.43 18.29
CA ASN A 544 7.92 -0.23 17.47
C ASN A 544 7.57 -0.52 16.00
N SER A 545 8.09 -1.61 15.45
CA SER A 545 7.87 -1.98 14.05
C SER A 545 6.49 -2.57 13.82
N VAL A 546 5.99 -3.40 14.74
CA VAL A 546 4.63 -3.98 14.64
C VAL A 546 3.58 -2.88 14.66
N GLY A 547 3.71 -1.89 15.55
CA GLY A 547 2.78 -0.77 15.64
C GLY A 547 2.68 0.04 14.34
N LEU A 548 3.82 0.44 13.78
CA LEU A 548 3.89 1.20 12.52
C LEU A 548 3.40 0.37 11.33
N THR A 549 3.87 -0.88 11.26
CA THR A 549 3.48 -1.81 10.18
C THR A 549 1.99 -2.10 10.20
N ALA A 550 1.44 -2.41 11.37
CA ALA A 550 0.01 -2.65 11.53
C ALA A 550 -0.82 -1.45 11.09
N MET A 551 -0.39 -0.23 11.40
CA MET A 551 -1.03 1.01 10.97
C MET A 551 -1.07 1.12 9.43
N ILE A 552 0.07 0.98 8.76
CA ILE A 552 0.20 1.10 7.31
C ILE A 552 -0.60 0.01 6.60
N VAL A 553 -0.43 -1.24 7.04
CA VAL A 553 -1.11 -2.42 6.48
C VAL A 553 -2.61 -2.29 6.64
N PHE A 554 -3.08 -1.86 7.81
CA PHE A 554 -4.49 -1.67 8.07
C PHE A 554 -5.11 -0.63 7.16
N ILE A 555 -4.53 0.59 7.08
CA ILE A 555 -5.00 1.66 6.20
C ILE A 555 -5.00 1.17 4.75
N GLY A 556 -3.96 0.48 4.33
CA GLY A 556 -3.81 -0.06 2.98
C GLY A 556 -4.87 -1.11 2.63
N ILE A 557 -5.06 -2.12 3.46
CA ILE A 557 -6.07 -3.17 3.24
C ILE A 557 -7.46 -2.53 3.17
N TYR A 558 -7.75 -1.64 4.12
CA TYR A 558 -9.06 -1.02 4.20
C TYR A 558 -9.36 -0.15 2.98
N LEU A 559 -8.43 0.72 2.60
CA LEU A 559 -8.55 1.60 1.45
C LEU A 559 -8.69 0.78 0.15
N GLY A 560 -7.90 -0.28 0.00
CA GLY A 560 -7.99 -1.21 -1.13
C GLY A 560 -9.36 -1.86 -1.24
N VAL A 561 -9.92 -2.36 -0.12
CA VAL A 561 -11.25 -2.98 -0.09
C VAL A 561 -12.35 -1.97 -0.42
N VAL A 562 -12.28 -0.74 0.11
CA VAL A 562 -13.23 0.34 -0.19
C VAL A 562 -13.24 0.66 -1.70
N PHE A 563 -12.08 0.79 -2.31
CA PHE A 563 -11.96 1.07 -3.75
C PHE A 563 -12.46 -0.08 -4.60
N LEU A 564 -12.13 -1.32 -4.21
CA LEU A 564 -12.58 -2.52 -4.90
C LEU A 564 -14.11 -2.62 -4.91
N ILE A 565 -14.73 -2.47 -3.73
CA ILE A 565 -16.19 -2.53 -3.59
C ILE A 565 -16.86 -1.38 -4.35
N SER A 566 -16.32 -0.16 -4.23
CA SER A 566 -16.87 1.02 -4.92
C SER A 566 -16.77 0.87 -6.44
N GLY A 567 -15.63 0.45 -6.96
CA GLY A 567 -15.41 0.20 -8.38
C GLY A 567 -16.33 -0.88 -8.93
N ALA A 568 -16.43 -2.01 -8.22
CA ALA A 568 -17.29 -3.12 -8.59
C ALA A 568 -18.78 -2.75 -8.54
N ALA A 569 -19.21 -1.97 -7.54
CA ALA A 569 -20.59 -1.49 -7.42
C ALA A 569 -20.95 -0.51 -8.55
N ILE A 570 -20.08 0.45 -8.89
CA ILE A 570 -20.28 1.37 -10.03
C ILE A 570 -20.43 0.57 -11.33
N LEU A 571 -19.57 -0.43 -11.54
CA LEU A 571 -19.59 -1.27 -12.73
C LEU A 571 -20.89 -2.09 -12.82
N SER A 572 -21.30 -2.70 -11.69
CA SER A 572 -22.54 -3.47 -11.59
C SER A 572 -23.78 -2.61 -11.90
N LEU A 573 -23.87 -1.42 -11.29
CA LEU A 573 -24.96 -0.47 -11.56
C LEU A 573 -25.01 -0.09 -13.04
N LYS A 574 -23.86 0.14 -13.66
CA LYS A 574 -23.78 0.47 -15.09
C LYS A 574 -24.25 -0.68 -15.96
N GLU A 575 -23.78 -1.91 -15.70
CA GLU A 575 -24.17 -3.09 -16.46
C GLU A 575 -25.69 -3.37 -16.35
N LEU A 576 -26.25 -3.26 -15.14
CA LEU A 576 -27.68 -3.41 -14.92
C LEU A 576 -28.49 -2.32 -15.66
N SER A 577 -27.96 -1.09 -15.73
CA SER A 577 -28.54 -0.02 -16.53
C SER A 577 -28.59 -0.38 -18.02
N GLU A 578 -27.47 -0.83 -18.56
CA GLU A 578 -27.37 -1.19 -19.99
C GLU A 578 -28.23 -2.44 -20.31
N ALA A 579 -28.27 -3.43 -19.42
CA ALA A 579 -29.12 -4.61 -19.57
C ALA A 579 -30.60 -4.23 -19.67
N ALA A 580 -31.05 -3.33 -18.83
CA ALA A 580 -32.45 -2.88 -18.88
C ALA A 580 -32.76 -1.98 -20.09
N ASP A 581 -31.81 -1.17 -20.59
CA ASP A 581 -31.96 -0.42 -21.83
C ASP A 581 -32.01 -1.33 -23.06
N SER A 582 -31.38 -2.50 -22.97
CA SER A 582 -31.34 -3.51 -24.03
C SER A 582 -32.49 -4.52 -23.99
N LYS A 583 -33.34 -4.49 -22.94
CA LYS A 583 -34.46 -5.44 -22.73
C LYS A 583 -35.34 -5.61 -23.96
N GLU A 584 -35.78 -4.52 -24.58
CA GLU A 584 -36.66 -4.59 -25.74
C GLU A 584 -35.96 -5.17 -26.98
N LYS A 585 -34.66 -4.91 -27.16
CA LYS A 585 -33.85 -5.50 -28.24
C LYS A 585 -33.78 -7.03 -28.11
N TYR A 586 -33.57 -7.54 -26.89
CA TYR A 586 -33.56 -8.97 -26.61
C TYR A 586 -34.95 -9.60 -26.76
N ARG A 587 -36.02 -8.87 -26.44
CA ARG A 587 -37.40 -9.29 -26.68
C ARG A 587 -37.70 -9.45 -28.18
N ILE A 588 -37.19 -8.52 -29.01
CA ILE A 588 -37.28 -8.62 -30.47
C ILE A 588 -36.54 -9.90 -30.98
N LEU A 589 -35.33 -10.17 -30.47
CA LEU A 589 -34.58 -11.37 -30.83
C LEU A 589 -35.37 -12.68 -30.53
N ARG A 590 -36.07 -12.72 -29.39
CA ARG A 590 -36.95 -13.88 -29.07
C ARG A 590 -38.12 -13.98 -30.03
N ARG A 591 -38.74 -12.87 -30.41
CA ARG A 591 -39.86 -12.85 -31.36
C ARG A 591 -39.47 -13.34 -32.74
N ILE A 592 -38.22 -13.15 -33.16
CA ILE A 592 -37.71 -13.64 -34.45
C ILE A 592 -37.12 -15.05 -34.33
N GLY A 593 -37.33 -15.76 -33.20
CA GLY A 593 -36.97 -17.15 -33.02
C GLY A 593 -35.52 -17.45 -32.63
N VAL A 594 -34.78 -16.50 -32.09
CA VAL A 594 -33.41 -16.76 -31.59
C VAL A 594 -33.46 -17.60 -30.32
N ASP A 595 -32.67 -18.71 -30.29
CA ASP A 595 -32.57 -19.63 -29.17
C ASP A 595 -32.07 -18.89 -27.88
N GLU A 596 -32.70 -19.20 -26.77
CA GLU A 596 -32.38 -18.60 -25.45
C GLU A 596 -30.94 -18.90 -25.02
N LYS A 597 -30.36 -20.05 -25.41
CA LYS A 597 -28.93 -20.35 -25.13
C LYS A 597 -28.01 -19.36 -25.82
N LYS A 598 -28.31 -18.96 -27.06
CA LYS A 598 -27.52 -17.95 -27.80
C LYS A 598 -27.65 -16.56 -27.17
N ILE A 599 -28.85 -16.21 -26.70
CA ILE A 599 -29.10 -14.95 -25.99
C ILE A 599 -28.28 -14.88 -24.71
N ARG A 600 -28.29 -15.94 -23.90
CA ARG A 600 -27.52 -16.03 -22.65
C ARG A 600 -26.01 -15.97 -22.89
N HIS A 601 -25.53 -16.66 -23.92
CA HIS A 601 -24.10 -16.62 -24.27
C HIS A 601 -23.68 -15.22 -24.73
N SER A 602 -24.52 -14.55 -25.54
CA SER A 602 -24.29 -13.17 -25.95
C SER A 602 -24.22 -12.21 -24.76
N LEU A 603 -25.14 -12.33 -23.80
CA LEU A 603 -25.14 -11.52 -22.58
C LEU A 603 -23.88 -11.76 -21.74
N LEU A 604 -23.54 -13.06 -21.52
CA LEU A 604 -22.32 -13.41 -20.75
C LEU A 604 -21.06 -12.84 -21.39
N ALA A 605 -20.93 -12.94 -22.72
CA ALA A 605 -19.78 -12.41 -23.43
C ALA A 605 -19.70 -10.86 -23.33
N GLN A 606 -20.85 -10.17 -23.45
CA GLN A 606 -20.90 -8.71 -23.32
C GLN A 606 -20.55 -8.26 -21.90
N SER A 607 -21.15 -8.86 -20.86
CA SER A 607 -20.84 -8.56 -19.46
C SER A 607 -19.40 -8.92 -19.14
N GLY A 608 -18.89 -10.05 -19.64
CA GLY A 608 -17.50 -10.47 -19.46
C GLY A 608 -16.49 -9.46 -20.00
N VAL A 609 -16.67 -9.00 -21.25
CA VAL A 609 -15.82 -7.96 -21.84
C VAL A 609 -15.89 -6.65 -21.05
N PHE A 610 -17.09 -6.31 -20.58
CA PHE A 610 -17.34 -5.07 -19.85
C PHE A 610 -16.62 -5.05 -18.48
N PHE A 611 -16.57 -6.19 -17.79
CA PHE A 611 -15.82 -6.34 -16.55
C PHE A 611 -14.31 -6.53 -16.79
N ALA A 612 -13.92 -7.27 -17.81
CA ALA A 612 -12.52 -7.55 -18.09
C ALA A 612 -11.73 -6.31 -18.54
N MET A 613 -12.33 -5.43 -19.33
CA MET A 613 -11.62 -4.29 -19.94
C MET A 613 -11.00 -3.33 -18.93
N PRO A 614 -11.71 -2.83 -17.90
CA PRO A 614 -11.10 -1.99 -16.86
C PRO A 614 -10.04 -2.73 -16.05
N LEU A 615 -10.28 -4.02 -15.75
CA LEU A 615 -9.37 -4.84 -14.97
C LEU A 615 -8.05 -5.09 -15.71
N LEU A 616 -8.10 -5.44 -17.00
CA LEU A 616 -6.89 -5.67 -17.80
C LEU A 616 -6.02 -4.42 -17.88
N LEU A 617 -6.61 -3.26 -18.11
CA LEU A 617 -5.85 -2.02 -18.14
C LEU A 617 -5.31 -1.63 -16.75
N ALA A 618 -6.07 -1.89 -15.68
CA ALA A 618 -5.63 -1.70 -14.31
C ALA A 618 -4.42 -2.59 -13.98
N ILE A 619 -4.42 -3.85 -14.41
CA ILE A 619 -3.27 -4.76 -14.26
C ILE A 619 -2.04 -4.20 -14.98
N VAL A 620 -2.19 -3.71 -16.22
CA VAL A 620 -1.07 -3.07 -16.95
C VAL A 620 -0.53 -1.87 -16.17
N HIS A 621 -1.38 -0.98 -15.68
CA HIS A 621 -0.95 0.14 -14.84
C HIS A 621 -0.24 -0.32 -13.57
N SER A 622 -0.73 -1.40 -12.95
CA SER A 622 -0.20 -1.92 -11.68
C SER A 622 1.22 -2.48 -11.81
N VAL A 623 1.59 -3.05 -12.97
CA VAL A 623 2.97 -3.51 -13.21
C VAL A 623 3.96 -2.36 -13.02
N PHE A 624 3.67 -1.20 -13.60
CA PHE A 624 4.54 -0.02 -13.49
C PHE A 624 4.38 0.67 -12.12
N GLY A 625 3.16 0.76 -11.60
CA GLY A 625 2.91 1.32 -10.28
C GLY A 625 3.59 0.55 -9.16
N MET A 626 3.65 -0.77 -9.24
CA MET A 626 4.36 -1.62 -8.27
C MET A 626 5.87 -1.46 -8.35
N GLN A 627 6.45 -1.27 -9.55
CA GLN A 627 7.88 -0.98 -9.67
C GLN A 627 8.27 0.33 -8.97
N THR A 628 7.42 1.35 -9.06
CA THR A 628 7.61 2.61 -8.30
C THR A 628 7.44 2.39 -6.81
N ALA A 629 6.42 1.63 -6.41
CA ALA A 629 6.18 1.29 -5.01
C ALA A 629 7.35 0.50 -4.42
N MET A 630 7.94 -0.43 -5.17
CA MET A 630 9.12 -1.18 -4.75
C MET A 630 10.29 -0.29 -4.38
N PHE A 631 10.56 0.76 -5.16
CA PHE A 631 11.61 1.72 -4.83
C PHE A 631 11.42 2.36 -3.46
N ILE A 632 10.16 2.65 -3.09
CA ILE A 632 9.83 3.18 -1.75
C ILE A 632 9.87 2.05 -0.71
N LEU A 633 9.43 0.84 -1.09
CA LEU A 633 9.34 -0.30 -0.18
C LEU A 633 10.71 -0.87 0.21
N THR A 634 11.75 -0.65 -0.59
CA THR A 634 13.14 -1.06 -0.23
C THR A 634 13.64 -0.38 1.03
N ALA A 635 13.06 0.77 1.42
CA ALA A 635 13.34 1.40 2.71
C ALA A 635 12.77 0.61 3.92
N PHE A 636 11.86 -0.33 3.68
CA PHE A 636 11.25 -1.19 4.70
C PHE A 636 11.77 -2.65 4.65
N GLY A 637 12.83 -2.91 3.90
CA GLY A 637 13.45 -4.23 3.73
C GLY A 637 13.01 -4.98 2.47
N ARG A 638 13.65 -6.13 2.19
CA ARG A 638 13.55 -6.90 0.93
C ARG A 638 12.60 -8.09 0.99
N GLY A 639 11.50 -8.01 1.70
CA GLY A 639 10.53 -9.11 1.81
C GLY A 639 9.94 -9.55 0.45
N GLY A 640 9.58 -10.83 0.33
CA GLY A 640 9.07 -11.48 -0.88
C GLY A 640 7.83 -10.84 -1.47
N LEU A 641 8.01 -9.98 -2.47
CA LEU A 641 6.93 -9.22 -3.12
C LEU A 641 5.95 -10.12 -3.90
N LEU A 642 6.44 -11.21 -4.50
CA LEU A 642 5.63 -12.08 -5.35
C LEU A 642 4.46 -12.70 -4.59
N GLY A 643 4.69 -13.19 -3.37
CA GLY A 643 3.64 -13.73 -2.50
C GLY A 643 2.56 -12.70 -2.17
N SER A 644 2.95 -11.47 -1.88
CA SER A 644 2.05 -10.35 -1.60
C SER A 644 1.17 -9.97 -2.79
N ILE A 645 1.74 -9.93 -3.99
CA ILE A 645 1.01 -9.68 -5.24
C ILE A 645 -0.01 -10.79 -5.51
N LEU A 646 0.39 -12.06 -5.36
CA LEU A 646 -0.48 -13.21 -5.59
C LEU A 646 -1.65 -13.22 -4.60
N LEU A 647 -1.42 -12.92 -3.34
CA LEU A 647 -2.48 -12.85 -2.32
C LEU A 647 -3.45 -11.70 -2.61
N ALA A 648 -2.94 -10.51 -2.94
CA ALA A 648 -3.77 -9.37 -3.36
C ALA A 648 -4.59 -9.70 -4.61
N ALA A 649 -4.00 -10.34 -5.61
CA ALA A 649 -4.69 -10.78 -6.82
C ALA A 649 -5.81 -11.78 -6.51
N ALA A 650 -5.59 -12.74 -5.60
CA ALA A 650 -6.61 -13.69 -5.17
C ALA A 650 -7.81 -12.99 -4.52
N VAL A 651 -7.57 -12.06 -3.60
CA VAL A 651 -8.62 -11.27 -2.94
C VAL A 651 -9.45 -10.48 -3.97
N ILE A 652 -8.77 -9.81 -4.90
CA ILE A 652 -9.42 -9.01 -5.95
C ILE A 652 -10.26 -9.92 -6.85
N LEU A 653 -9.72 -11.05 -7.31
CA LEU A 653 -10.44 -11.98 -8.17
C LEU A 653 -11.69 -12.56 -7.50
N VAL A 654 -11.61 -12.89 -6.21
CA VAL A 654 -12.77 -13.40 -5.45
C VAL A 654 -13.86 -12.32 -5.36
N ILE A 655 -13.55 -11.15 -4.85
CA ILE A 655 -14.54 -10.08 -4.66
C ILE A 655 -15.11 -9.61 -6.00
N TYR A 656 -14.25 -9.32 -6.97
CA TYR A 656 -14.64 -8.84 -8.29
C TYR A 656 -15.46 -9.92 -9.07
N GLY A 657 -15.08 -11.20 -8.92
CA GLY A 657 -15.79 -12.35 -9.46
C GLY A 657 -17.18 -12.51 -8.87
N ILE A 658 -17.34 -12.34 -7.55
CA ILE A 658 -18.66 -12.36 -6.89
C ILE A 658 -19.56 -11.26 -7.46
N TYR A 659 -19.05 -10.04 -7.58
CA TYR A 659 -19.79 -8.93 -8.17
C TYR A 659 -20.17 -9.20 -9.63
N PHE A 660 -19.28 -9.77 -10.42
CA PHE A 660 -19.56 -10.19 -11.79
C PHE A 660 -20.71 -11.21 -11.85
N MET A 661 -20.65 -12.25 -11.02
CA MET A 661 -21.68 -13.31 -10.99
C MET A 661 -23.05 -12.75 -10.59
N ILE A 662 -23.10 -11.94 -9.53
CA ILE A 662 -24.35 -11.31 -9.08
C ILE A 662 -24.91 -10.40 -10.19
N THR A 663 -24.05 -9.59 -10.79
CA THR A 663 -24.45 -8.66 -11.86
C THR A 663 -24.98 -9.41 -13.07
N TYR A 664 -24.32 -10.48 -13.50
CA TYR A 664 -24.77 -11.32 -14.62
C TYR A 664 -26.14 -11.98 -14.34
N ILE A 665 -26.33 -12.54 -13.13
CA ILE A 665 -27.60 -13.15 -12.72
C ILE A 665 -28.73 -12.11 -12.74
N CYS A 666 -28.50 -10.92 -12.20
CA CYS A 666 -29.48 -9.83 -12.18
C CYS A 666 -29.76 -9.31 -13.61
N SER A 667 -28.74 -9.13 -14.45
CA SER A 667 -28.88 -8.70 -15.85
C SER A 667 -29.69 -9.72 -16.65
N ARG A 668 -29.41 -11.02 -16.44
CA ARG A 668 -30.18 -12.12 -17.07
C ARG A 668 -31.67 -12.06 -16.67
N LYS A 669 -31.98 -11.82 -15.40
CA LYS A 669 -33.36 -11.70 -14.91
C LYS A 669 -34.07 -10.51 -15.54
N ILE A 670 -33.41 -9.35 -15.60
CA ILE A 670 -33.96 -8.12 -16.23
C ILE A 670 -34.33 -8.36 -17.71
N ILE A 671 -33.48 -9.06 -18.45
CA ILE A 671 -33.68 -9.33 -19.88
C ILE A 671 -34.76 -10.41 -20.10
N SER A 672 -34.95 -11.37 -19.17
CA SER A 672 -35.94 -12.44 -19.29
C SER A 672 -37.39 -11.95 -19.01
N GLU A 673 -37.56 -10.93 -18.19
CA GLU A 673 -38.84 -10.28 -17.94
C GLU A 673 -39.29 -9.43 -19.13
#